data_363b984fe5dd76e180daeda2a81297d6
#
_entry.id   363b984fe5dd76e180daeda2a81297d6
#
_cell.length_a   1.000
_cell.length_b   1.000
_cell.length_c   1.000
_cell.angle_alpha   90.00
_cell.angle_beta   90.00
_cell.angle_gamma   90.00
#
_symmetry.space_group_name_H-M   'P 1'
#
loop_
_entity.id
_entity.type
_entity.pdbx_description
1 polymer ?
#
loop_
_entity_poly.entity_id
_entity_poly.type
_entity_poly.pdbx_seq_one_letter_code
_entity_poly.pdbx_strand_id
1 'polypeptide(L)'
;MKKLLIVDANSILNRAFWGVRPLTTKTGLNTNAVFGYVNILLKHINALSPDYAAAAFDLKAPTFRHKMYEQYKAGRRPMPPELKEQVPYIKEVGEALGVKSVSLEGYEADDILGTLAKKFEGVGHTYIVTGDRDSLQLVSQNTTVILANNSNDEEYTPEKVFEKYSVTPDRLIDVKAIMGDTSDNIPGVAGIGEKGAVKLISENVDLDTLYSRFENGEIKLSPSLCEKLKNGKESAFFSRTLATICREVPLECDMEFFAKKDLDREKLASLFKTLEFTKLSEKLGLIETENAKNDDVQNAQLTFDTNVSEERAEVVTEDTFVLCSEPVFLDFDPENKMFSRECDGKVISTVSTKSLIEKLSQKRLVLWDSKPFWREVETSNAHVLNSAVIFDVKLAAYVENPETRGDFQHIVMRYLSRSISNVFSGSAEYRCKFIKELWENLESTLVEIGAQNLYYNIELPLSRVLARMEVYGFSLDCEKLQEYGEKLKENLKKLENEIHLIAGDVFNINSPKQLGHILFEKMGLPAIKKKKSGYSTDAETLEKLRFHSPLIDYILEYRKLAKLYGTYVEGLLAVAGDDGRIRTEFKQTGTLTGRLSSAEPNLQNIPVRTEEGSVLRRFFIAENGKVLVDADYSQIELRILAHMAQDEVMISAFNSGRDIHAVTASQVFGVDIDSVTPQMRSRAKAVNFGIVYGIGEYSLSQDLKISIPEAKSYINGYFKTYRKVKEYLDKTVEDAEKCGYVETLFSRRRYIPELSSSKKPLKAFGQRIAMNTPIQGTAADVIKQAMVSVDARLLRENMKTRLILQVHDELILESPENEAEKAARILKEEMENAVKLTVNLTSDTGIGKNWLDAKK
;
A
#
# COMPACT_ATOMS: atom_id res chain seq x y z
N MET A 1 29.37 15.98 -23.54
CA MET A 1 28.18 16.51 -24.23
C MET A 1 27.44 17.38 -23.22
N LYS A 2 27.00 18.59 -23.55
CA LYS A 2 26.30 19.46 -22.61
C LYS A 2 24.93 18.89 -22.26
N LYS A 3 24.45 19.10 -21.03
CA LYS A 3 23.18 18.57 -20.51
C LYS A 3 22.24 19.71 -20.14
N LEU A 4 21.00 19.61 -20.59
CA LEU A 4 19.91 20.51 -20.20
C LEU A 4 18.88 19.74 -19.36
N LEU A 5 18.63 20.20 -18.13
CA LEU A 5 17.53 19.72 -17.29
C LEU A 5 16.33 20.66 -17.43
N ILE A 6 15.18 20.13 -17.82
CA ILE A 6 13.94 20.89 -17.86
C ILE A 6 12.91 20.19 -16.94
N VAL A 7 12.31 20.94 -16.04
CA VAL A 7 11.31 20.43 -15.10
C VAL A 7 9.94 21.00 -15.42
N ASP A 8 8.95 20.14 -15.59
CA ASP A 8 7.54 20.52 -15.60
C ASP A 8 7.13 20.85 -14.17
N ALA A 9 7.22 22.12 -13.83
CA ALA A 9 7.02 22.54 -12.45
C ALA A 9 5.59 22.26 -11.96
N ASN A 10 4.56 22.44 -12.79
CA ASN A 10 3.18 22.23 -12.40
C ASN A 10 2.84 20.77 -12.18
N SER A 11 3.35 19.87 -13.00
CA SER A 11 3.18 18.44 -12.82
C SER A 11 3.88 17.98 -11.55
N ILE A 12 5.14 18.40 -11.34
CA ILE A 12 5.93 17.99 -10.17
C ILE A 12 5.37 18.58 -8.86
N LEU A 13 4.93 19.85 -8.84
CA LEU A 13 4.36 20.45 -7.63
C LEU A 13 3.03 19.81 -7.23
N ASN A 14 2.15 19.49 -8.19
CA ASN A 14 0.92 18.75 -7.90
C ASN A 14 1.22 17.36 -7.34
N ARG A 15 2.19 16.67 -7.94
CA ARG A 15 2.64 15.37 -7.48
C ARG A 15 3.21 15.43 -6.06
N ALA A 16 4.07 16.40 -5.78
CA ALA A 16 4.66 16.63 -4.45
C ALA A 16 3.56 16.93 -3.41
N PHE A 17 2.57 17.73 -3.76
CA PHE A 17 1.46 18.09 -2.88
C PHE A 17 0.62 16.89 -2.44
N TRP A 18 0.31 15.97 -3.37
CA TRP A 18 -0.48 14.77 -3.09
C TRP A 18 0.37 13.58 -2.63
N GLY A 19 1.66 13.56 -2.96
CA GLY A 19 2.59 12.47 -2.60
C GLY A 19 3.29 12.64 -1.26
N VAL A 20 3.49 13.88 -0.82
CA VAL A 20 4.06 14.21 0.48
C VAL A 20 2.93 14.48 1.47
N ARG A 21 2.99 13.87 2.66
CA ARG A 21 2.03 14.15 3.72
C ARG A 21 1.95 15.66 4.01
N PRO A 22 0.81 16.18 4.47
CA PRO A 22 0.68 17.58 4.84
C PRO A 22 1.78 18.00 5.83
N LEU A 23 2.57 18.99 5.44
CA LEU A 23 3.58 19.63 6.28
C LEU A 23 3.19 21.10 6.42
N THR A 24 3.18 21.60 7.65
CA THR A 24 2.86 22.99 7.96
C THR A 24 3.92 23.56 8.92
N THR A 25 4.26 24.82 8.72
CA THR A 25 5.07 25.57 9.68
C THR A 25 4.27 25.86 10.97
N LYS A 26 4.96 26.29 12.02
CA LYS A 26 4.32 26.76 13.27
C LYS A 26 3.35 27.93 13.04
N THR A 27 3.54 28.69 11.97
CA THR A 27 2.65 29.78 11.56
C THR A 27 1.46 29.35 10.72
N GLY A 28 1.35 28.05 10.37
CA GLY A 28 0.26 27.49 9.60
C GLY A 28 0.45 27.50 8.09
N LEU A 29 1.63 27.89 7.57
CA LEU A 29 1.95 27.83 6.15
C LEU A 29 2.15 26.39 5.70
N ASN A 30 1.43 25.94 4.66
CA ASN A 30 1.64 24.62 4.07
C ASN A 30 2.95 24.58 3.28
N THR A 31 3.75 23.50 3.47
CA THR A 31 5.12 23.41 2.89
C THR A 31 5.40 22.07 2.20
N ASN A 32 4.47 21.13 2.23
CA ASN A 32 4.66 19.78 1.67
C ASN A 32 4.97 19.77 0.17
N ALA A 33 4.35 20.64 -0.64
CA ALA A 33 4.63 20.72 -2.08
C ALA A 33 6.03 21.29 -2.33
N VAL A 34 6.42 22.35 -1.59
CA VAL A 34 7.78 22.94 -1.68
C VAL A 34 8.81 21.87 -1.29
N PHE A 35 8.59 21.18 -0.18
CA PHE A 35 9.50 20.12 0.29
C PHE A 35 9.70 19.02 -0.76
N GLY A 36 8.60 18.49 -1.30
CA GLY A 36 8.66 17.44 -2.33
C GLY A 36 9.30 17.93 -3.63
N TYR A 37 8.96 19.15 -4.09
CA TYR A 37 9.55 19.76 -5.28
C TYR A 37 11.07 19.93 -5.15
N VAL A 38 11.54 20.49 -4.02
CA VAL A 38 12.98 20.68 -3.74
C VAL A 38 13.73 19.35 -3.77
N ASN A 39 13.18 18.31 -3.15
CA ASN A 39 13.81 16.98 -3.14
C ASN A 39 13.92 16.39 -4.55
N ILE A 40 12.85 16.48 -5.36
CA ILE A 40 12.85 15.99 -6.74
C ILE A 40 13.87 16.79 -7.57
N LEU A 41 13.86 18.10 -7.43
CA LEU A 41 14.77 18.98 -8.18
C LEU A 41 16.25 18.70 -7.84
N LEU A 42 16.58 18.63 -6.54
CA LEU A 42 17.92 18.30 -6.08
C LEU A 42 18.37 16.91 -6.54
N LYS A 43 17.49 15.93 -6.51
CA LYS A 43 17.77 14.58 -7.01
C LYS A 43 18.26 14.61 -8.46
N HIS A 44 17.55 15.31 -9.35
CA HIS A 44 17.89 15.34 -10.78
C HIS A 44 19.06 16.28 -11.09
N ILE A 45 19.21 17.41 -10.37
CA ILE A 45 20.40 18.27 -10.49
C ILE A 45 21.65 17.46 -10.18
N ASN A 46 21.63 16.70 -9.08
CA ASN A 46 22.83 15.96 -8.65
C ASN A 46 23.11 14.74 -9.55
N ALA A 47 22.08 14.00 -9.93
CA ALA A 47 22.25 12.82 -10.79
C ALA A 47 22.76 13.18 -12.20
N LEU A 48 22.27 14.28 -12.76
CA LEU A 48 22.58 14.68 -14.12
C LEU A 48 23.76 15.65 -14.22
N SER A 49 24.04 16.43 -13.17
CA SER A 49 25.00 17.52 -13.18
C SER A 49 24.82 18.40 -14.43
N PRO A 50 23.64 19.06 -14.61
CA PRO A 50 23.30 19.72 -15.85
C PRO A 50 24.08 21.04 -16.02
N ASP A 51 24.47 21.36 -17.27
CA ASP A 51 25.06 22.65 -17.64
C ASP A 51 23.99 23.75 -17.69
N TYR A 52 22.75 23.38 -17.99
CA TYR A 52 21.61 24.27 -18.13
C TYR A 52 20.41 23.72 -17.37
N ALA A 53 19.62 24.59 -16.73
CA ALA A 53 18.47 24.16 -15.96
C ALA A 53 17.29 25.14 -16.05
N ALA A 54 16.10 24.64 -16.38
CA ALA A 54 14.86 25.41 -16.48
C ALA A 54 13.68 24.70 -15.77
N ALA A 55 12.75 25.48 -15.23
CA ALA A 55 11.47 25.01 -14.70
C ALA A 55 10.33 25.74 -15.42
N ALA A 56 9.52 25.00 -16.15
CA ALA A 56 8.39 25.54 -16.91
C ALA A 56 7.12 25.58 -16.04
N PHE A 57 6.45 26.75 -16.06
CA PHE A 57 5.23 26.97 -15.28
C PHE A 57 4.06 27.37 -16.19
N ASP A 58 2.87 26.82 -15.93
CA ASP A 58 1.62 27.32 -16.54
C ASP A 58 1.20 28.66 -15.94
N LEU A 59 0.62 29.48 -16.79
CA LEU A 59 -0.06 30.70 -16.37
C LEU A 59 -1.59 30.48 -16.34
N LYS A 60 -2.30 31.37 -15.63
CA LYS A 60 -3.76 31.32 -15.56
C LYS A 60 -4.46 31.82 -16.81
N ALA A 61 -3.74 32.49 -17.72
CA ALA A 61 -4.29 33.00 -18.94
C ALA A 61 -4.75 31.88 -19.88
N PRO A 62 -5.82 32.08 -20.68
CA PRO A 62 -6.23 31.10 -21.67
C PRO A 62 -5.12 30.87 -22.71
N THR A 63 -4.85 29.63 -23.02
CA THR A 63 -3.87 29.23 -24.04
C THR A 63 -4.51 29.23 -25.43
N PHE A 64 -3.69 29.08 -26.48
CA PHE A 64 -4.21 28.95 -27.83
C PHE A 64 -5.18 27.76 -27.99
N ARG A 65 -5.00 26.67 -27.19
CA ARG A 65 -5.91 25.50 -27.19
C ARG A 65 -7.30 25.88 -26.65
N HIS A 66 -7.36 26.69 -25.60
CA HIS A 66 -8.64 27.21 -25.09
C HIS A 66 -9.37 28.10 -26.11
N LYS A 67 -8.60 28.86 -26.93
CA LYS A 67 -9.19 29.67 -28.00
C LYS A 67 -9.72 28.82 -29.16
N MET A 68 -9.10 27.67 -29.43
CA MET A 68 -9.52 26.69 -30.43
C MET A 68 -10.71 25.84 -29.98
N TYR A 69 -10.77 25.51 -28.69
CA TYR A 69 -11.77 24.62 -28.12
C TYR A 69 -12.14 25.05 -26.68
N GLU A 70 -13.30 25.69 -26.57
CA GLU A 70 -13.76 26.28 -25.30
C GLU A 70 -13.88 25.22 -24.17
N GLN A 71 -14.18 23.97 -24.52
CA GLN A 71 -14.30 22.88 -23.56
C GLN A 71 -12.97 22.25 -23.17
N TYR A 72 -11.84 22.70 -23.74
CA TYR A 72 -10.52 22.18 -23.40
C TYR A 72 -10.23 22.37 -21.88
N LYS A 73 -9.90 21.31 -21.21
CA LYS A 73 -9.65 21.26 -19.73
C LYS A 73 -10.81 21.76 -18.83
N ALA A 74 -12.03 21.91 -19.35
CA ALA A 74 -13.19 22.44 -18.60
C ALA A 74 -13.56 21.59 -17.38
N GLY A 75 -13.19 20.31 -17.36
CA GLY A 75 -13.40 19.39 -16.23
C GLY A 75 -12.33 19.43 -15.14
N ARG A 76 -11.24 20.19 -15.32
CA ARG A 76 -10.15 20.27 -14.33
C ARG A 76 -10.59 21.08 -13.10
N ARG A 77 -10.32 20.52 -11.90
CA ARG A 77 -10.56 21.24 -10.64
C ARG A 77 -9.55 22.36 -10.48
N PRO A 78 -9.95 23.51 -9.91
CA PRO A 78 -9.00 24.57 -9.57
C PRO A 78 -7.95 24.10 -8.57
N MET A 79 -6.76 24.69 -8.65
CA MET A 79 -5.66 24.41 -7.71
C MET A 79 -6.13 24.68 -6.26
N PRO A 80 -5.90 23.72 -5.32
CA PRO A 80 -6.23 23.93 -3.92
C PRO A 80 -5.58 25.19 -3.34
N PRO A 81 -6.25 25.93 -2.46
CA PRO A 81 -5.68 27.12 -1.81
C PRO A 81 -4.35 26.81 -1.12
N GLU A 82 -4.26 25.66 -0.44
CA GLU A 82 -3.08 25.18 0.28
C GLU A 82 -1.87 24.90 -0.64
N LEU A 83 -2.11 24.56 -1.90
CA LEU A 83 -1.06 24.43 -2.91
C LEU A 83 -0.71 25.77 -3.51
N LYS A 84 -1.71 26.61 -3.74
CA LYS A 84 -1.54 27.92 -4.39
C LYS A 84 -0.60 28.83 -3.60
N GLU A 85 -0.69 28.83 -2.27
CA GLU A 85 0.18 29.60 -1.39
C GLU A 85 1.64 29.17 -1.44
N GLN A 86 1.93 27.93 -1.84
CA GLN A 86 3.27 27.38 -1.94
C GLN A 86 3.99 27.74 -3.25
N VAL A 87 3.26 28.09 -4.31
CA VAL A 87 3.84 28.36 -5.65
C VAL A 87 4.92 29.48 -5.65
N PRO A 88 4.75 30.61 -4.95
CA PRO A 88 5.81 31.63 -4.87
C PRO A 88 7.12 31.05 -4.30
N TYR A 89 7.04 30.31 -3.19
CA TYR A 89 8.21 29.69 -2.57
C TYR A 89 8.90 28.66 -3.48
N ILE A 90 8.13 27.91 -4.28
CA ILE A 90 8.67 26.93 -5.24
C ILE A 90 9.53 27.66 -6.28
N LYS A 91 9.07 28.80 -6.81
CA LYS A 91 9.84 29.62 -7.77
C LYS A 91 11.09 30.19 -7.15
N GLU A 92 10.97 30.80 -5.97
CA GLU A 92 12.11 31.41 -5.27
C GLU A 92 13.17 30.39 -4.88
N VAL A 93 12.77 29.22 -4.37
CA VAL A 93 13.70 28.14 -4.04
C VAL A 93 14.34 27.57 -5.33
N GLY A 94 13.57 27.36 -6.40
CA GLY A 94 14.10 26.91 -7.69
C GLY A 94 15.18 27.86 -8.22
N GLU A 95 14.93 29.17 -8.19
CA GLU A 95 15.92 30.17 -8.62
C GLU A 95 17.15 30.20 -7.72
N ALA A 96 16.98 30.08 -6.41
CA ALA A 96 18.09 30.02 -5.46
C ALA A 96 18.90 28.72 -5.60
N LEU A 97 18.31 27.65 -6.12
CA LEU A 97 19.01 26.43 -6.53
C LEU A 97 19.68 26.55 -7.92
N GLY A 98 19.60 27.70 -8.57
CA GLY A 98 20.19 27.98 -9.88
C GLY A 98 19.38 27.46 -11.07
N VAL A 99 18.08 27.19 -10.89
CA VAL A 99 17.17 26.75 -11.93
C VAL A 99 16.27 27.91 -12.36
N LYS A 100 16.26 28.26 -13.65
CA LYS A 100 15.48 29.39 -14.17
C LYS A 100 14.00 29.05 -14.34
N SER A 101 13.13 29.86 -13.72
CA SER A 101 11.69 29.78 -13.95
C SER A 101 11.31 30.39 -15.30
N VAL A 102 10.50 29.71 -16.10
CA VAL A 102 10.01 30.18 -17.40
C VAL A 102 8.50 29.93 -17.55
N SER A 103 7.81 30.91 -18.08
CA SER A 103 6.39 30.84 -18.42
C SER A 103 6.08 31.86 -19.49
N LEU A 104 5.11 31.59 -20.40
CA LEU A 104 4.68 32.51 -21.41
C LEU A 104 3.15 32.50 -21.56
N GLU A 105 2.54 33.68 -21.64
CA GLU A 105 1.10 33.79 -21.82
C GLU A 105 0.66 33.27 -23.20
N GLY A 106 -0.43 32.52 -23.21
CA GLY A 106 -0.96 31.88 -24.42
C GLY A 106 -0.44 30.47 -24.69
N TYR A 107 0.55 29.99 -23.93
CA TYR A 107 1.16 28.66 -24.05
C TYR A 107 1.13 27.90 -22.74
N GLU A 108 1.24 26.58 -22.81
CA GLU A 108 1.32 25.69 -21.65
C GLU A 108 2.78 25.32 -21.31
N ALA A 109 3.03 24.86 -20.09
CA ALA A 109 4.37 24.41 -19.68
C ALA A 109 4.94 23.38 -20.66
N ASP A 110 4.13 22.42 -21.14
CA ASP A 110 4.55 21.40 -22.10
C ASP A 110 5.08 21.98 -23.42
N ASP A 111 4.46 23.08 -23.90
CA ASP A 111 4.92 23.76 -25.10
C ASP A 111 6.30 24.40 -24.91
N ILE A 112 6.55 24.91 -23.70
CA ILE A 112 7.86 25.44 -23.30
C ILE A 112 8.90 24.29 -23.22
N LEU A 113 8.54 23.13 -22.63
CA LEU A 113 9.40 21.94 -22.60
C LEU A 113 9.82 21.52 -24.00
N GLY A 114 8.84 21.38 -24.91
CA GLY A 114 9.07 21.00 -26.31
C GLY A 114 9.94 22.00 -27.06
N THR A 115 9.75 23.31 -26.83
CA THR A 115 10.52 24.37 -27.47
C THR A 115 11.96 24.41 -26.99
N LEU A 116 12.20 24.30 -25.68
CA LEU A 116 13.56 24.28 -25.13
C LEU A 116 14.31 23.01 -25.55
N ALA A 117 13.66 21.86 -25.56
CA ALA A 117 14.25 20.61 -26.06
C ALA A 117 14.68 20.77 -27.53
N LYS A 118 13.83 21.35 -28.40
CA LYS A 118 14.16 21.62 -29.82
C LYS A 118 15.31 22.61 -29.94
N LYS A 119 15.33 23.70 -29.17
CA LYS A 119 16.41 24.70 -29.22
C LYS A 119 17.77 24.11 -28.79
N PHE A 120 17.76 23.07 -27.95
CA PHE A 120 18.96 22.40 -27.44
C PHE A 120 19.43 21.24 -28.34
N GLU A 121 18.62 20.81 -29.32
CA GLU A 121 19.04 19.84 -30.34
C GLU A 121 20.31 20.36 -31.07
N GLY A 122 21.33 19.49 -31.15
CA GLY A 122 22.63 19.86 -31.72
C GLY A 122 23.62 20.52 -30.75
N VAL A 123 23.20 20.95 -29.55
CA VAL A 123 24.06 21.48 -28.49
C VAL A 123 24.43 20.38 -27.48
N GLY A 124 23.45 19.57 -27.12
CA GLY A 124 23.63 18.57 -26.10
C GLY A 124 22.43 17.61 -25.92
N HIS A 125 22.32 16.97 -24.76
CA HIS A 125 21.24 16.07 -24.42
C HIS A 125 20.28 16.73 -23.43
N THR A 126 18.97 16.64 -23.70
CA THR A 126 17.91 17.19 -22.85
C THR A 126 17.28 16.11 -21.99
N TYR A 127 17.09 16.39 -20.70
CA TYR A 127 16.36 15.59 -19.75
C TYR A 127 15.11 16.36 -19.30
N ILE A 128 13.93 15.84 -19.59
CA ILE A 128 12.65 16.41 -19.18
C ILE A 128 12.09 15.62 -17.99
N VAL A 129 11.93 16.29 -16.85
CA VAL A 129 11.32 15.69 -15.64
C VAL A 129 9.89 16.14 -15.51
N THR A 130 8.96 15.20 -15.61
CA THR A 130 7.51 15.46 -15.55
C THR A 130 6.76 14.27 -14.95
N GLY A 131 5.53 14.45 -14.50
CA GLY A 131 4.60 13.37 -14.18
C GLY A 131 3.58 13.11 -15.28
N ASP A 132 3.65 13.88 -16.40
CA ASP A 132 2.71 13.79 -17.50
C ASP A 132 3.26 12.92 -18.64
N ARG A 133 2.47 11.91 -19.04
CA ARG A 133 2.83 11.00 -20.14
C ARG A 133 2.77 11.66 -21.53
N ASP A 134 2.10 12.79 -21.65
CA ASP A 134 2.00 13.49 -22.93
C ASP A 134 3.36 13.99 -23.41
N SER A 135 4.24 14.33 -22.49
CA SER A 135 5.61 14.70 -22.77
C SER A 135 6.44 13.57 -23.44
N LEU A 136 5.97 12.31 -23.43
CA LEU A 136 6.64 11.19 -24.11
C LEU A 136 6.72 11.39 -25.63
N GLN A 137 5.86 12.23 -26.21
CA GLN A 137 5.95 12.63 -27.62
C GLN A 137 7.22 13.45 -27.95
N LEU A 138 7.89 13.99 -26.90
CA LEU A 138 9.12 14.79 -27.04
C LEU A 138 10.39 13.92 -27.01
N VAL A 139 10.27 12.63 -26.71
CA VAL A 139 11.42 11.71 -26.66
C VAL A 139 12.07 11.59 -28.05
N SER A 140 13.40 11.73 -28.08
CA SER A 140 14.22 11.62 -29.30
C SER A 140 15.60 11.06 -28.94
N GLN A 141 16.48 10.91 -29.91
CA GLN A 141 17.87 10.52 -29.69
C GLN A 141 18.64 11.53 -28.78
N ASN A 142 18.18 12.79 -28.73
CA ASN A 142 18.78 13.86 -27.93
C ASN A 142 17.88 14.33 -26.77
N THR A 143 16.75 13.66 -26.54
CA THR A 143 15.82 14.03 -25.47
C THR A 143 15.30 12.78 -24.75
N THR A 144 15.60 12.68 -23.46
CA THR A 144 15.09 11.66 -22.55
C THR A 144 14.00 12.27 -21.66
N VAL A 145 12.84 11.62 -21.55
CA VAL A 145 11.78 12.02 -20.62
C VAL A 145 11.85 11.13 -19.40
N ILE A 146 11.93 11.74 -18.22
CA ILE A 146 11.92 11.09 -16.92
C ILE A 146 10.52 11.29 -16.32
N LEU A 147 9.73 10.22 -16.31
CA LEU A 147 8.43 10.24 -15.64
C LEU A 147 8.64 10.04 -14.14
N ALA A 148 8.47 11.12 -13.40
CA ALA A 148 8.54 11.08 -11.94
C ALA A 148 7.40 10.21 -11.38
N ASN A 149 7.71 9.14 -10.66
CA ASN A 149 6.75 8.25 -9.99
C ASN A 149 6.96 8.25 -8.48
N ASN A 150 5.91 7.94 -7.67
CA ASN A 150 6.02 7.93 -6.20
C ASN A 150 6.97 6.84 -5.69
N SER A 151 7.14 5.77 -6.48
CA SER A 151 8.03 4.65 -6.16
C SER A 151 9.33 4.70 -6.97
N ASN A 152 9.27 4.95 -8.28
CA ASN A 152 10.43 4.91 -9.17
C ASN A 152 10.23 5.87 -10.33
N ASP A 153 11.23 6.72 -10.62
CA ASP A 153 11.23 7.48 -11.86
C ASP A 153 11.55 6.54 -13.03
N GLU A 154 10.81 6.65 -14.10
CA GLU A 154 11.02 5.87 -15.31
C GLU A 154 11.63 6.75 -16.40
N GLU A 155 12.83 6.41 -16.84
CA GLU A 155 13.46 7.06 -17.98
C GLU A 155 12.94 6.46 -19.29
N TYR A 156 12.53 7.33 -20.24
CA TYR A 156 12.03 6.95 -21.54
C TYR A 156 12.97 7.43 -22.63
N THR A 157 13.57 6.45 -23.32
CA THR A 157 14.27 6.59 -24.60
C THR A 157 13.34 6.18 -25.73
N PRO A 158 13.69 6.45 -27.00
CA PRO A 158 12.89 6.00 -28.15
C PRO A 158 12.61 4.49 -28.14
N GLU A 159 13.60 3.68 -27.75
CA GLU A 159 13.50 2.23 -27.68
C GLU A 159 12.48 1.80 -26.62
N LYS A 160 12.52 2.41 -25.45
CA LYS A 160 11.60 2.08 -24.35
C LYS A 160 10.17 2.55 -24.63
N VAL A 161 9.98 3.66 -25.34
CA VAL A 161 8.66 4.08 -25.82
C VAL A 161 8.11 3.03 -26.78
N PHE A 162 8.94 2.59 -27.75
CA PHE A 162 8.55 1.57 -28.73
C PHE A 162 8.23 0.21 -28.07
N GLU A 163 9.04 -0.22 -27.14
CA GLU A 163 8.80 -1.46 -26.36
C GLU A 163 7.45 -1.43 -25.64
N LYS A 164 7.11 -0.29 -25.02
CA LYS A 164 5.91 -0.17 -24.19
C LYS A 164 4.63 0.09 -24.98
N TYR A 165 4.73 0.89 -26.07
CA TYR A 165 3.55 1.35 -26.82
C TYR A 165 3.49 0.81 -28.25
N SER A 166 4.50 0.06 -28.71
CA SER A 166 4.60 -0.47 -30.09
C SER A 166 4.49 0.60 -31.19
N VAL A 167 4.76 1.87 -30.86
CA VAL A 167 4.84 3.00 -31.76
C VAL A 167 6.04 3.89 -31.41
N THR A 168 6.53 4.67 -32.36
CA THR A 168 7.61 5.64 -32.10
C THR A 168 7.08 6.84 -31.30
N PRO A 169 7.94 7.60 -30.57
CA PRO A 169 7.52 8.72 -29.74
C PRO A 169 6.64 9.76 -30.48
N ASP A 170 7.00 10.11 -31.72
CA ASP A 170 6.25 11.03 -32.57
C ASP A 170 4.85 10.52 -32.95
N ARG A 171 4.61 9.21 -32.89
CA ARG A 171 3.31 8.58 -33.19
C ARG A 171 2.38 8.45 -31.97
N LEU A 172 2.87 8.72 -30.78
CA LEU A 172 2.01 8.79 -29.61
C LEU A 172 0.92 9.85 -29.72
N ILE A 173 1.19 10.93 -30.47
CA ILE A 173 0.19 11.96 -30.79
C ILE A 173 -0.97 11.36 -31.59
N ASP A 174 -0.69 10.51 -32.57
CA ASP A 174 -1.70 9.88 -33.41
C ASP A 174 -2.53 8.84 -32.61
N VAL A 175 -1.87 8.12 -31.71
CA VAL A 175 -2.59 7.25 -30.75
C VAL A 175 -3.56 8.07 -29.90
N LYS A 176 -3.10 9.21 -29.38
CA LYS A 176 -3.92 10.11 -28.57
C LYS A 176 -5.03 10.77 -29.37
N ALA A 177 -4.79 11.08 -30.63
CA ALA A 177 -5.79 11.61 -31.56
C ALA A 177 -6.99 10.66 -31.74
N ILE A 178 -6.74 9.35 -31.75
CA ILE A 178 -7.79 8.32 -31.88
C ILE A 178 -8.47 8.05 -30.56
N MET A 179 -7.70 7.82 -29.47
CA MET A 179 -8.30 7.43 -28.18
C MET A 179 -8.96 8.59 -27.43
N GLY A 180 -8.56 9.84 -27.72
CA GLY A 180 -8.95 11.02 -26.96
C GLY A 180 -8.29 11.10 -25.59
N ASP A 181 -8.62 12.15 -24.84
CA ASP A 181 -8.22 12.31 -23.44
C ASP A 181 -9.33 12.91 -22.60
N THR A 182 -9.84 12.13 -21.66
CA THR A 182 -10.91 12.57 -20.75
C THR A 182 -10.43 13.58 -19.71
N SER A 183 -9.12 13.62 -19.37
CA SER A 183 -8.57 14.57 -18.39
C SER A 183 -8.48 15.98 -18.97
N ASP A 184 -8.18 16.09 -20.26
CA ASP A 184 -8.06 17.35 -21.01
C ASP A 184 -9.27 17.65 -21.88
N ASN A 185 -10.28 16.77 -21.81
CA ASN A 185 -11.49 16.84 -22.60
C ASN A 185 -11.22 16.83 -24.10
N ILE A 186 -10.22 16.07 -24.55
CA ILE A 186 -9.92 15.84 -25.97
C ILE A 186 -10.82 14.71 -26.47
N PRO A 187 -11.64 14.95 -27.53
CA PRO A 187 -12.75 14.06 -27.87
C PRO A 187 -12.33 12.70 -28.42
N GLY A 188 -11.29 12.63 -29.25
CA GLY A 188 -10.88 11.38 -29.92
C GLY A 188 -11.94 10.81 -30.87
N VAL A 189 -11.84 9.55 -31.21
CA VAL A 189 -12.85 8.75 -31.94
C VAL A 189 -13.71 7.99 -30.92
N ALA A 190 -15.00 8.31 -30.87
CA ALA A 190 -15.91 7.74 -29.89
C ALA A 190 -15.91 6.19 -29.93
N GLY A 191 -15.63 5.57 -28.76
CA GLY A 191 -15.65 4.11 -28.60
C GLY A 191 -14.38 3.39 -29.06
N ILE A 192 -13.29 4.08 -29.34
CA ILE A 192 -11.96 3.50 -29.53
C ILE A 192 -11.08 3.90 -28.34
N GLY A 193 -10.65 2.94 -27.54
CA GLY A 193 -9.75 3.14 -26.41
C GLY A 193 -8.30 2.89 -26.76
N GLU A 194 -7.41 3.06 -25.79
CA GLU A 194 -5.94 2.99 -25.94
C GLU A 194 -5.47 1.77 -26.73
N LYS A 195 -5.87 0.55 -26.33
CA LYS A 195 -5.45 -0.67 -27.03
C LYS A 195 -5.87 -0.70 -28.51
N GLY A 196 -7.04 -0.18 -28.83
CA GLY A 196 -7.52 -0.08 -30.21
C GLY A 196 -6.78 0.98 -31.00
N ALA A 197 -6.50 2.13 -30.40
CA ALA A 197 -5.74 3.21 -31.01
C ALA A 197 -4.28 2.80 -31.29
N VAL A 198 -3.61 2.21 -30.30
CA VAL A 198 -2.24 1.67 -30.46
C VAL A 198 -2.18 0.68 -31.61
N LYS A 199 -3.11 -0.30 -31.65
CA LYS A 199 -3.15 -1.29 -32.73
C LYS A 199 -3.33 -0.64 -34.10
N LEU A 200 -4.25 0.31 -34.22
CA LEU A 200 -4.52 0.99 -35.51
C LEU A 200 -3.30 1.78 -36.00
N ILE A 201 -2.60 2.49 -35.12
CA ILE A 201 -1.43 3.27 -35.50
C ILE A 201 -0.21 2.37 -35.73
N SER A 202 0.03 1.35 -34.90
CA SER A 202 1.17 0.44 -35.14
C SER A 202 1.07 -0.35 -36.46
N GLU A 203 -0.16 -0.67 -36.92
CA GLU A 203 -0.40 -1.38 -38.18
C GLU A 203 -0.42 -0.43 -39.42
N ASN A 204 -0.55 0.90 -39.23
CA ASN A 204 -0.74 1.86 -40.29
C ASN A 204 0.24 3.04 -40.29
N VAL A 205 1.26 3.00 -39.45
CA VAL A 205 2.34 4.00 -39.32
C VAL A 205 1.88 5.31 -38.67
N ASP A 206 0.85 5.99 -39.20
CA ASP A 206 0.34 7.25 -38.69
C ASP A 206 -1.16 7.46 -39.01
N LEU A 207 -1.72 8.53 -38.47
CA LEU A 207 -3.14 8.86 -38.62
C LEU A 207 -3.52 9.14 -40.07
N ASP A 208 -2.67 9.85 -40.85
CA ASP A 208 -2.92 10.19 -42.24
C ASP A 208 -2.93 8.94 -43.10
N THR A 209 -1.94 8.06 -42.91
CA THR A 209 -1.86 6.78 -43.64
C THR A 209 -3.02 5.86 -43.24
N LEU A 210 -3.41 5.82 -41.96
CA LEU A 210 -4.57 5.06 -41.53
C LEU A 210 -5.85 5.47 -42.29
N TYR A 211 -6.15 6.76 -42.31
CA TYR A 211 -7.36 7.25 -42.99
C TYR A 211 -7.29 7.13 -44.50
N SER A 212 -6.10 7.33 -45.12
CA SER A 212 -5.91 7.13 -46.56
C SER A 212 -6.15 5.67 -46.98
N ARG A 213 -5.57 4.71 -46.24
CA ARG A 213 -5.76 3.28 -46.49
C ARG A 213 -7.19 2.81 -46.20
N PHE A 214 -7.82 3.41 -45.18
CA PHE A 214 -9.22 3.15 -44.83
C PHE A 214 -10.17 3.61 -45.97
N GLU A 215 -9.99 4.82 -46.48
CA GLU A 215 -10.81 5.38 -47.56
C GLU A 215 -10.61 4.65 -48.91
N ASN A 216 -9.40 4.20 -49.18
CA ASN A 216 -9.08 3.39 -50.34
C ASN A 216 -9.57 1.94 -50.24
N GLY A 217 -10.10 1.49 -49.08
CA GLY A 217 -10.56 0.13 -48.83
C GLY A 217 -9.45 -0.90 -48.74
N GLU A 218 -8.22 -0.45 -48.42
CA GLU A 218 -7.02 -1.30 -48.30
C GLU A 218 -6.94 -2.04 -46.97
N ILE A 219 -7.74 -1.61 -45.96
CA ILE A 219 -7.71 -2.17 -44.62
C ILE A 219 -9.01 -2.95 -44.34
N LYS A 220 -8.89 -4.23 -43.91
CA LYS A 220 -10.04 -5.04 -43.49
C LYS A 220 -10.30 -4.82 -41.99
N LEU A 221 -11.30 -4.03 -41.67
CA LEU A 221 -11.75 -3.73 -40.32
C LEU A 221 -13.16 -4.31 -40.08
N SER A 222 -13.52 -4.50 -38.80
CA SER A 222 -14.89 -4.89 -38.48
C SER A 222 -15.90 -3.79 -38.85
N PRO A 223 -17.15 -4.12 -39.24
CA PRO A 223 -18.15 -3.11 -39.62
C PRO A 223 -18.33 -2.00 -38.56
N SER A 224 -18.34 -2.37 -37.30
CA SER A 224 -18.45 -1.42 -36.18
C SER A 224 -17.25 -0.46 -36.08
N LEU A 225 -16.03 -0.95 -36.39
CA LEU A 225 -14.82 -0.13 -36.35
C LEU A 225 -14.75 0.80 -37.57
N CYS A 226 -15.18 0.33 -38.74
CA CYS A 226 -15.33 1.17 -39.95
C CYS A 226 -16.28 2.34 -39.72
N GLU A 227 -17.44 2.10 -39.11
CA GLU A 227 -18.41 3.12 -38.77
C GLU A 227 -17.84 4.17 -37.82
N LYS A 228 -17.14 3.73 -36.78
CA LYS A 228 -16.49 4.64 -35.80
C LYS A 228 -15.43 5.52 -36.45
N LEU A 229 -14.54 4.94 -37.27
CA LEU A 229 -13.49 5.71 -37.94
C LEU A 229 -14.10 6.69 -38.95
N LYS A 230 -15.13 6.27 -39.70
CA LYS A 230 -15.83 7.16 -40.65
C LYS A 230 -16.45 8.35 -39.95
N ASN A 231 -17.19 8.11 -38.85
CA ASN A 231 -17.89 9.17 -38.12
C ASN A 231 -16.94 10.02 -37.26
N GLY A 232 -15.77 9.51 -36.91
CA GLY A 232 -14.80 10.15 -36.03
C GLY A 232 -13.62 10.81 -36.72
N LYS A 233 -13.57 10.86 -38.09
CA LYS A 233 -12.42 11.38 -38.81
C LYS A 233 -12.07 12.83 -38.42
N GLU A 234 -13.03 13.75 -38.54
CA GLU A 234 -12.81 15.15 -38.19
C GLU A 234 -12.38 15.32 -36.72
N SER A 235 -13.04 14.57 -35.84
CA SER A 235 -12.71 14.58 -34.40
C SER A 235 -11.29 14.08 -34.14
N ALA A 236 -10.81 13.04 -34.83
CA ALA A 236 -9.45 12.54 -34.69
C ALA A 236 -8.40 13.59 -35.11
N PHE A 237 -8.57 14.23 -36.27
CA PHE A 237 -7.64 15.26 -36.73
C PHE A 237 -7.65 16.50 -35.83
N PHE A 238 -8.83 16.89 -35.35
CA PHE A 238 -8.96 17.96 -34.38
C PHE A 238 -8.29 17.61 -33.05
N SER A 239 -8.49 16.39 -32.59
CA SER A 239 -7.84 15.88 -31.37
C SER A 239 -6.32 15.81 -31.50
N ARG A 240 -5.78 15.44 -32.67
CA ARG A 240 -4.35 15.52 -32.96
C ARG A 240 -3.82 16.93 -32.79
N THR A 241 -4.51 17.92 -33.32
CA THR A 241 -4.11 19.34 -33.20
C THR A 241 -4.07 19.78 -31.72
N LEU A 242 -5.06 19.40 -30.92
CA LEU A 242 -5.10 19.72 -29.50
C LEU A 242 -4.02 18.99 -28.67
N ALA A 243 -3.72 17.72 -29.01
CA ALA A 243 -2.76 16.88 -28.28
C ALA A 243 -1.29 17.18 -28.62
N THR A 244 -1.03 17.85 -29.75
CA THR A 244 0.32 18.16 -30.21
C THR A 244 0.94 19.28 -29.37
N ILE A 245 2.11 19.00 -28.80
CA ILE A 245 2.93 19.98 -28.07
C ILE A 245 3.60 20.90 -29.06
N CYS A 246 3.39 22.23 -28.89
CA CYS A 246 4.04 23.26 -29.71
C CYS A 246 5.54 23.30 -29.38
N ARG A 247 6.38 23.19 -30.42
CA ARG A 247 7.85 23.22 -30.28
C ARG A 247 8.47 24.54 -30.77
N GLU A 248 7.64 25.59 -30.94
CA GLU A 248 8.03 26.91 -31.53
C GLU A 248 7.41 28.06 -30.74
N VAL A 249 7.45 27.97 -29.41
CA VAL A 249 7.01 29.06 -28.53
C VAL A 249 7.97 30.24 -28.70
N PRO A 250 7.47 31.51 -28.90
CA PRO A 250 8.31 32.69 -29.07
C PRO A 250 8.97 33.12 -27.74
N LEU A 251 9.91 32.35 -27.28
CA LEU A 251 10.69 32.66 -26.10
C LEU A 251 11.81 33.65 -26.45
N GLU A 252 11.76 34.85 -25.86
CA GLU A 252 12.72 35.95 -26.08
C GLU A 252 14.03 35.77 -25.29
N CYS A 253 14.47 34.53 -25.04
CA CYS A 253 15.70 34.20 -24.32
C CYS A 253 16.54 33.21 -25.13
N ASP A 254 17.85 33.41 -25.09
CA ASP A 254 18.82 32.47 -25.63
C ASP A 254 19.10 31.33 -24.61
N MET A 255 19.84 30.34 -25.02
CA MET A 255 20.16 29.19 -24.15
C MET A 255 21.05 29.56 -22.96
N GLU A 256 21.87 30.59 -23.11
CA GLU A 256 22.76 31.05 -22.04
C GLU A 256 21.99 31.61 -20.84
N PHE A 257 20.77 32.09 -21.04
CA PHE A 257 19.88 32.50 -19.95
C PHE A 257 19.60 31.37 -18.98
N PHE A 258 19.58 30.13 -19.46
CA PHE A 258 19.33 28.93 -18.67
C PHE A 258 20.58 28.27 -18.12
N ALA A 259 21.76 28.87 -18.30
CA ALA A 259 23.00 28.35 -17.73
C ALA A 259 22.84 28.13 -16.22
N LYS A 260 23.17 26.91 -15.76
CA LYS A 260 23.04 26.53 -14.36
C LYS A 260 23.97 27.38 -13.51
N LYS A 261 23.39 28.09 -12.54
CA LYS A 261 24.15 28.91 -11.58
C LYS A 261 24.43 28.11 -10.30
N ASP A 262 25.47 28.55 -9.58
CA ASP A 262 25.76 28.06 -8.23
C ASP A 262 24.61 28.36 -7.27
N LEU A 263 24.57 27.65 -6.15
CA LEU A 263 23.54 27.83 -5.12
C LEU A 263 23.67 29.22 -4.47
N ASP A 264 22.57 29.95 -4.43
CA ASP A 264 22.43 31.15 -3.61
C ASP A 264 22.21 30.75 -2.15
N ARG A 265 23.31 30.54 -1.41
CA ARG A 265 23.29 30.00 -0.04
C ARG A 265 22.53 30.91 0.94
N GLU A 266 22.69 32.24 0.82
CA GLU A 266 22.03 33.18 1.72
C GLU A 266 20.52 33.18 1.54
N LYS A 267 20.08 33.22 0.27
CA LYS A 267 18.65 33.17 -0.09
C LYS A 267 18.01 31.83 0.31
N LEU A 268 18.70 30.71 0.07
CA LEU A 268 18.23 29.39 0.49
C LEU A 268 18.12 29.25 2.01
N ALA A 269 19.11 29.73 2.77
CA ALA A 269 19.09 29.70 4.23
C ALA A 269 17.86 30.49 4.78
N SER A 270 17.60 31.67 4.23
CA SER A 270 16.45 32.50 4.58
C SER A 270 15.11 31.82 4.26
N LEU A 271 15.00 31.26 3.05
CA LEU A 271 13.78 30.55 2.62
C LEU A 271 13.52 29.30 3.45
N PHE A 272 14.55 28.50 3.69
CA PHE A 272 14.42 27.26 4.47
C PHE A 272 14.13 27.53 5.95
N LYS A 273 14.62 28.65 6.50
CA LYS A 273 14.22 29.11 7.84
C LYS A 273 12.72 29.45 7.88
N THR A 274 12.22 30.18 6.88
CA THR A 274 10.78 30.52 6.76
C THR A 274 9.89 29.27 6.58
N LEU A 275 10.37 28.28 5.83
CA LEU A 275 9.67 27.04 5.54
C LEU A 275 9.90 25.95 6.62
N GLU A 276 10.69 26.25 7.65
CA GLU A 276 11.09 25.32 8.72
C GLU A 276 11.78 24.02 8.20
N PHE A 277 12.57 24.14 7.12
CA PHE A 277 13.29 23.02 6.51
C PHE A 277 14.67 22.82 7.14
N THR A 278 14.72 22.60 8.47
CA THR A 278 15.98 22.48 9.23
C THR A 278 16.91 21.41 8.66
N LYS A 279 16.39 20.20 8.42
CA LYS A 279 17.19 19.08 7.86
C LYS A 279 17.70 19.34 6.44
N LEU A 280 16.97 20.07 5.61
CA LEU A 280 17.44 20.48 4.27
C LEU A 280 18.52 21.57 4.38
N SER A 281 18.41 22.45 5.36
CA SER A 281 19.42 23.47 5.66
C SER A 281 20.74 22.83 6.09
N GLU A 282 20.69 21.86 7.00
CA GLU A 282 21.84 21.06 7.43
C GLU A 282 22.48 20.30 6.26
N LYS A 283 21.65 19.62 5.47
CA LYS A 283 22.07 18.83 4.30
C LYS A 283 22.78 19.68 3.24
N LEU A 284 22.37 20.94 3.05
CA LEU A 284 23.01 21.87 2.11
C LEU A 284 24.14 22.70 2.77
N GLY A 285 24.47 22.45 4.04
CA GLY A 285 25.51 23.17 4.77
C GLY A 285 25.17 24.66 4.92
N LEU A 286 23.87 25.00 5.11
CA LEU A 286 23.38 26.38 5.25
C LEU A 286 23.35 26.86 6.71
N ILE A 287 23.48 25.93 7.68
CA ILE A 287 23.46 26.20 9.13
C ILE A 287 24.67 25.46 9.74
N GLU A 288 25.49 26.15 10.53
CA GLU A 288 26.52 25.53 11.36
C GLU A 288 25.84 24.85 12.57
N THR A 289 26.06 23.58 12.77
CA THR A 289 25.69 22.87 14.00
C THR A 289 26.73 23.14 15.07
N GLU A 290 26.32 23.55 16.31
CA GLU A 290 27.19 23.88 17.43
C GLU A 290 28.12 22.74 17.93
N ASN A 291 28.13 21.55 17.29
CA ASN A 291 28.89 20.38 17.70
C ASN A 291 30.04 19.96 16.75
N ALA A 292 30.52 20.84 15.90
CA ALA A 292 31.74 20.59 15.10
C ALA A 292 32.84 21.56 15.47
N LYS A 293 33.42 21.43 16.66
CA LYS A 293 34.81 21.88 16.93
C LYS A 293 35.69 20.66 16.84
N ASN A 294 36.24 20.40 15.69
CA ASN A 294 37.67 20.14 15.33
C ASN A 294 37.76 19.47 13.97
N ASP A 295 38.63 20.15 13.19
CA ASP A 295 39.35 19.70 12.02
C ASP A 295 38.67 19.51 10.65
N ASP A 296 39.23 20.31 9.70
CA ASP A 296 39.14 20.22 8.24
C ASP A 296 37.84 20.72 7.57
N VAL A 297 37.67 22.06 7.58
CA VAL A 297 36.88 22.82 6.62
C VAL A 297 37.66 22.98 5.32
N GLN A 298 37.69 21.96 4.48
CA GLN A 298 37.87 22.09 3.01
C GLN A 298 37.20 20.85 2.36
N ASN A 299 36.17 21.10 1.54
CA ASN A 299 35.42 20.09 0.74
C ASN A 299 34.39 19.22 1.47
N ALA A 300 33.37 19.81 2.12
CA ALA A 300 32.09 19.12 2.28
C ALA A 300 31.33 19.18 0.93
N GLN A 301 31.84 18.44 -0.03
CA GLN A 301 31.08 18.05 -1.22
C GLN A 301 29.90 17.17 -0.74
N LEU A 302 28.64 17.56 -1.07
CA LEU A 302 27.45 16.74 -0.88
C LEU A 302 27.72 15.35 -1.47
N THR A 303 28.07 14.40 -0.66
CA THR A 303 28.12 13.01 -1.07
C THR A 303 26.69 12.46 -1.16
N PHE A 304 26.03 12.77 -2.27
CA PHE A 304 25.17 11.75 -2.84
C PHE A 304 26.15 10.66 -3.28
N ASP A 305 25.93 9.44 -2.85
CA ASP A 305 26.64 8.28 -3.39
C ASP A 305 26.26 8.08 -4.86
N THR A 306 26.65 9.03 -5.72
CA THR A 306 26.59 8.92 -7.18
C THR A 306 27.83 8.23 -7.73
N ASN A 307 28.83 7.98 -6.90
CA ASN A 307 30.00 7.16 -7.21
C ASN A 307 29.81 5.70 -6.75
N VAL A 308 28.59 5.19 -6.76
CA VAL A 308 28.44 3.76 -6.92
C VAL A 308 28.58 3.50 -8.42
N SER A 309 29.88 3.49 -8.90
CA SER A 309 30.23 2.60 -9.98
C SER A 309 29.49 1.27 -9.75
N GLU A 310 29.13 0.55 -10.80
CA GLU A 310 28.72 -0.86 -10.76
C GLU A 310 29.87 -1.71 -10.15
N GLU A 311 30.25 -1.45 -8.91
CA GLU A 311 31.06 -2.38 -8.14
C GLU A 311 30.12 -3.52 -7.79
N ARG A 312 30.07 -4.49 -8.71
CA ARG A 312 29.49 -5.79 -8.41
C ARG A 312 30.21 -6.31 -7.18
N ALA A 313 29.40 -6.82 -6.23
CA ALA A 313 29.98 -7.43 -5.05
C ALA A 313 30.99 -8.51 -5.46
N GLU A 314 32.12 -8.52 -4.79
CA GLU A 314 33.12 -9.56 -4.99
C GLU A 314 32.59 -10.88 -4.43
N VAL A 315 32.42 -11.90 -5.26
CA VAL A 315 31.98 -13.21 -4.81
C VAL A 315 33.15 -13.92 -4.14
N VAL A 316 33.01 -14.21 -2.85
CA VAL A 316 34.07 -14.81 -2.01
C VAL A 316 33.68 -16.19 -1.50
N THR A 317 34.67 -16.94 -0.99
CA THR A 317 34.42 -18.23 -0.32
C THR A 317 33.69 -18.03 1.02
N GLU A 318 33.00 -19.06 1.49
CA GLU A 318 32.32 -19.05 2.81
C GLU A 318 33.25 -18.65 3.95
N ASP A 319 34.48 -19.20 3.98
CA ASP A 319 35.46 -18.93 5.06
C ASP A 319 35.86 -17.46 5.05
N THR A 320 36.09 -16.86 3.88
CA THR A 320 36.37 -15.43 3.76
C THR A 320 35.16 -14.59 4.18
N PHE A 321 33.94 -15.01 3.82
CA PHE A 321 32.73 -14.29 4.16
C PHE A 321 32.47 -14.25 5.67
N VAL A 322 32.81 -15.31 6.42
CA VAL A 322 32.57 -15.42 7.87
C VAL A 322 33.66 -14.74 8.71
N LEU A 323 34.84 -14.42 8.10
CA LEU A 323 35.92 -13.69 8.76
C LEU A 323 35.54 -12.22 8.93
N CYS A 324 34.89 -11.87 10.04
CA CYS A 324 34.46 -10.52 10.36
C CYS A 324 34.33 -10.30 11.87
N SER A 325 34.35 -9.02 12.27
CA SER A 325 34.01 -8.60 13.63
C SER A 325 32.51 -8.81 13.91
N GLU A 326 32.15 -8.92 15.17
CA GLU A 326 30.75 -8.98 15.60
C GLU A 326 30.28 -7.61 16.13
N PRO A 327 28.99 -7.28 15.92
CA PRO A 327 27.97 -8.04 15.18
C PRO A 327 28.21 -8.01 13.67
N VAL A 328 27.67 -9.02 12.95
CA VAL A 328 27.76 -9.12 11.49
C VAL A 328 26.54 -8.46 10.86
N PHE A 329 26.78 -7.43 10.04
CA PHE A 329 25.77 -6.70 9.30
C PHE A 329 25.63 -7.29 7.92
N LEU A 330 24.50 -7.94 7.62
CA LEU A 330 24.32 -8.62 6.35
C LEU A 330 22.88 -8.54 5.84
N ASP A 331 22.74 -8.74 4.53
CA ASP A 331 21.45 -8.89 3.88
C ASP A 331 21.41 -10.19 3.09
N PHE A 332 20.21 -10.72 2.89
CA PHE A 332 19.99 -11.95 2.16
C PHE A 332 19.06 -11.70 0.96
N ASP A 333 19.52 -12.10 -0.22
CA ASP A 333 18.73 -12.10 -1.45
C ASP A 333 18.09 -13.50 -1.61
N PRO A 334 16.76 -13.62 -1.40
CA PRO A 334 16.09 -14.90 -1.50
C PRO A 334 15.94 -15.42 -2.93
N GLU A 335 15.97 -14.54 -3.95
CA GLU A 335 15.82 -14.92 -5.36
C GLU A 335 17.10 -15.57 -5.88
N ASN A 336 18.25 -14.94 -5.61
CA ASN A 336 19.55 -15.43 -6.02
C ASN A 336 20.22 -16.34 -4.98
N LYS A 337 19.61 -16.52 -3.81
CA LYS A 337 20.16 -17.26 -2.66
C LYS A 337 21.58 -16.81 -2.29
N MET A 338 21.77 -15.51 -2.15
CA MET A 338 23.06 -14.91 -1.84
C MET A 338 23.01 -14.07 -0.57
N PHE A 339 24.04 -14.18 0.25
CA PHE A 339 24.32 -13.26 1.34
C PHE A 339 25.28 -12.18 0.90
N SER A 340 25.04 -10.95 1.33
CA SER A 340 25.89 -9.78 1.06
C SER A 340 26.18 -9.04 2.34
N ARG A 341 27.43 -8.56 2.51
CA ARG A 341 27.83 -7.67 3.60
C ARG A 341 28.91 -6.69 3.15
N GLU A 342 29.05 -5.60 3.87
CA GLU A 342 30.17 -4.68 3.70
C GLU A 342 31.39 -5.14 4.53
N CYS A 343 32.56 -5.03 3.93
CA CYS A 343 33.83 -5.34 4.56
C CYS A 343 34.90 -4.36 4.05
N ASP A 344 35.48 -3.54 4.94
CA ASP A 344 36.53 -2.57 4.63
C ASP A 344 36.21 -1.65 3.42
N GLY A 345 34.95 -1.17 3.37
CA GLY A 345 34.45 -0.28 2.30
C GLY A 345 34.08 -0.99 0.99
N LYS A 346 34.22 -2.32 0.91
CA LYS A 346 33.82 -3.12 -0.24
C LYS A 346 32.64 -4.01 0.12
N VAL A 347 31.79 -4.31 -0.86
CA VAL A 347 30.73 -5.29 -0.71
C VAL A 347 31.23 -6.65 -1.17
N ILE A 348 31.09 -7.64 -0.32
CA ILE A 348 31.36 -9.03 -0.64
C ILE A 348 30.09 -9.86 -0.54
N SER A 349 29.93 -10.83 -1.42
CA SER A 349 28.79 -11.73 -1.47
C SER A 349 29.22 -13.18 -1.56
N THR A 350 28.36 -14.08 -1.09
CA THR A 350 28.57 -15.53 -1.20
C THR A 350 27.25 -16.27 -1.32
N VAL A 351 27.28 -17.44 -1.95
CA VAL A 351 26.07 -18.27 -2.14
C VAL A 351 25.63 -18.87 -0.82
N SER A 352 24.33 -18.92 -0.58
CA SER A 352 23.75 -19.59 0.59
C SER A 352 23.99 -21.09 0.53
N THR A 353 24.63 -21.63 1.55
CA THR A 353 24.75 -23.07 1.77
C THR A 353 24.41 -23.39 3.21
N LYS A 354 24.07 -24.65 3.49
CA LYS A 354 23.82 -25.11 4.86
C LYS A 354 25.04 -24.87 5.76
N SER A 355 26.25 -25.16 5.26
CA SER A 355 27.51 -24.94 5.98
C SER A 355 27.71 -23.47 6.35
N LEU A 356 27.48 -22.56 5.43
CA LEU A 356 27.56 -21.12 5.69
C LEU A 356 26.56 -20.68 6.75
N ILE A 357 25.31 -21.10 6.65
CA ILE A 357 24.26 -20.77 7.62
C ILE A 357 24.64 -21.25 9.02
N GLU A 358 25.16 -22.47 9.16
CA GLU A 358 25.63 -23.03 10.44
C GLU A 358 26.83 -22.26 11.00
N LYS A 359 27.77 -21.80 10.16
CA LYS A 359 28.87 -20.91 10.56
C LYS A 359 28.35 -19.54 11.03
N LEU A 360 27.42 -18.94 10.28
CA LEU A 360 26.79 -17.67 10.64
C LEU A 360 25.97 -17.77 11.93
N SER A 361 25.40 -18.94 12.25
CA SER A 361 24.64 -19.16 13.47
C SER A 361 25.44 -19.01 14.77
N GLN A 362 26.76 -19.06 14.68
CA GLN A 362 27.68 -18.85 15.81
C GLN A 362 28.01 -17.36 16.01
N LYS A 363 27.49 -16.50 15.16
CA LYS A 363 27.71 -15.05 15.16
C LYS A 363 26.46 -14.29 15.61
N ARG A 364 26.65 -13.03 15.99
CA ARG A 364 25.54 -12.10 16.28
C ARG A 364 25.20 -11.37 14.97
N LEU A 365 24.00 -11.61 14.43
CA LEU A 365 23.59 -11.11 13.11
C LEU A 365 22.63 -9.92 13.24
N VAL A 366 22.89 -8.88 12.46
CA VAL A 366 22.01 -7.76 12.22
C VAL A 366 21.61 -7.80 10.75
N LEU A 367 20.31 -7.93 10.48
CA LEU A 367 19.76 -8.14 9.15
C LEU A 367 18.87 -6.97 8.71
N TRP A 368 18.78 -6.75 7.41
CA TRP A 368 17.76 -5.86 6.85
C TRP A 368 16.35 -6.41 7.09
N ASP A 369 16.09 -7.66 6.70
CA ASP A 369 14.83 -8.40 6.85
C ASP A 369 15.18 -9.83 7.25
N SER A 370 14.81 -10.24 8.45
CA SER A 370 15.21 -11.53 9.00
C SER A 370 14.34 -12.70 8.53
N LYS A 371 13.10 -12.45 8.07
CA LYS A 371 12.18 -13.53 7.68
C LYS A 371 12.67 -14.33 6.46
N PRO A 372 13.18 -13.74 5.36
CA PRO A 372 13.79 -14.49 4.26
C PRO A 372 14.97 -15.36 4.71
N PHE A 373 15.84 -14.86 5.61
CA PHE A 373 16.92 -15.64 6.20
C PHE A 373 16.38 -16.85 6.95
N TRP A 374 15.37 -16.67 7.81
CA TRP A 374 14.77 -17.79 8.54
C TRP A 374 14.11 -18.81 7.62
N ARG A 375 13.50 -18.39 6.52
CA ARG A 375 12.97 -19.33 5.52
C ARG A 375 14.07 -20.19 4.92
N GLU A 376 15.21 -19.61 4.58
CA GLU A 376 16.36 -20.36 4.08
C GLU A 376 16.94 -21.33 5.12
N VAL A 377 16.99 -20.93 6.39
CA VAL A 377 17.36 -21.81 7.53
C VAL A 377 16.46 -23.04 7.61
N GLU A 378 15.14 -22.82 7.59
CA GLU A 378 14.17 -23.92 7.70
C GLU A 378 14.18 -24.81 6.45
N THR A 379 14.33 -24.23 5.26
CA THR A 379 14.38 -24.99 3.98
C THR A 379 15.65 -25.84 3.87
N SER A 380 16.80 -25.33 4.32
CA SER A 380 18.08 -26.06 4.31
C SER A 380 18.24 -27.07 5.46
N ASN A 381 17.28 -27.11 6.40
CA ASN A 381 17.38 -27.86 7.65
C ASN A 381 18.70 -27.56 8.40
N ALA A 382 19.11 -26.30 8.42
CA ALA A 382 20.27 -25.83 9.17
C ALA A 382 19.93 -25.63 10.64
N HIS A 383 20.85 -25.95 11.53
CA HIS A 383 20.63 -25.76 12.96
C HIS A 383 21.11 -24.38 13.41
N VAL A 384 20.17 -23.48 13.63
CA VAL A 384 20.43 -22.09 14.02
C VAL A 384 19.62 -21.74 15.27
N LEU A 385 20.29 -21.16 16.29
CA LEU A 385 19.60 -20.66 17.48
C LEU A 385 18.87 -19.35 17.21
N ASN A 386 17.74 -19.12 17.89
CA ASN A 386 16.99 -17.86 17.79
C ASN A 386 17.86 -16.63 18.16
N SER A 387 18.78 -16.80 19.09
CA SER A 387 19.70 -15.75 19.57
C SER A 387 20.76 -15.34 18.55
N ALA A 388 20.89 -16.02 17.42
CA ALA A 388 21.84 -15.61 16.37
C ALA A 388 21.41 -14.29 15.73
N VAL A 389 20.14 -14.08 15.41
CA VAL A 389 19.64 -12.81 14.88
C VAL A 389 19.30 -11.90 16.06
N ILE A 390 20.09 -10.84 16.23
CA ILE A 390 19.93 -9.88 17.33
C ILE A 390 19.14 -8.65 16.92
N PHE A 391 19.04 -8.36 15.62
CA PHE A 391 18.32 -7.21 15.13
C PHE A 391 17.85 -7.37 13.68
N ASP A 392 16.68 -6.83 13.40
CA ASP A 392 16.04 -6.71 12.09
C ASP A 392 15.64 -5.26 11.87
N VAL A 393 16.30 -4.60 10.92
CA VAL A 393 16.17 -3.16 10.65
C VAL A 393 14.75 -2.80 10.17
N LYS A 394 14.18 -3.62 9.30
CA LYS A 394 12.85 -3.40 8.73
C LYS A 394 11.76 -3.50 9.79
N LEU A 395 11.85 -4.48 10.69
CA LEU A 395 10.93 -4.63 11.81
C LEU A 395 11.07 -3.51 12.82
N ALA A 396 12.30 -3.09 13.15
CA ALA A 396 12.56 -1.98 14.06
C ALA A 396 11.94 -0.67 13.55
N ALA A 397 12.13 -0.36 12.28
CA ALA A 397 11.52 0.80 11.64
C ALA A 397 9.99 0.74 11.64
N TYR A 398 9.41 -0.43 11.44
CA TYR A 398 7.95 -0.64 11.51
C TYR A 398 7.41 -0.49 12.94
N VAL A 399 8.12 -0.96 13.95
CA VAL A 399 7.72 -0.80 15.38
C VAL A 399 7.74 0.67 15.78
N GLU A 400 8.75 1.44 15.34
CA GLU A 400 8.81 2.89 15.58
C GLU A 400 7.68 3.62 14.86
N ASN A 401 7.46 3.29 13.58
CA ASN A 401 6.39 3.91 12.81
C ASN A 401 5.81 2.97 11.74
N PRO A 402 4.61 2.43 11.95
CA PRO A 402 3.97 1.55 10.97
C PRO A 402 3.75 2.17 9.58
N GLU A 403 3.79 3.51 9.45
CA GLU A 403 3.64 4.20 8.17
C GLU A 403 4.89 4.12 7.27
N THR A 404 6.04 3.67 7.79
CA THR A 404 7.27 3.48 6.99
C THR A 404 7.11 2.43 5.90
N ARG A 405 6.08 1.59 5.97
CA ARG A 405 5.74 0.52 5.01
C ARG A 405 6.86 -0.50 4.77
N GLY A 406 7.94 -0.47 5.54
CA GLY A 406 9.10 -1.33 5.35
C GLY A 406 9.86 -1.09 4.04
N ASP A 407 9.65 0.05 3.40
CA ASP A 407 10.38 0.45 2.20
C ASP A 407 11.77 0.97 2.56
N PHE A 408 12.79 0.36 1.98
CA PHE A 408 14.20 0.67 2.28
C PHE A 408 14.54 2.14 2.07
N GLN A 409 14.07 2.75 0.98
CA GLN A 409 14.35 4.15 0.69
C GLN A 409 13.74 5.10 1.71
N HIS A 410 12.49 4.84 2.07
CA HIS A 410 11.82 5.64 3.10
C HIS A 410 12.52 5.52 4.44
N ILE A 411 13.02 4.34 4.77
CA ILE A 411 13.75 4.09 6.02
C ILE A 411 15.10 4.82 6.00
N VAL A 412 15.90 4.67 4.95
CA VAL A 412 17.18 5.39 4.81
C VAL A 412 16.95 6.90 4.82
N MET A 413 15.95 7.40 4.09
CA MET A 413 15.63 8.82 4.07
C MET A 413 15.20 9.34 5.45
N ARG A 414 14.41 8.55 6.19
CA ARG A 414 13.89 8.94 7.50
C ARG A 414 14.96 8.96 8.59
N TYR A 415 15.76 7.90 8.67
CA TYR A 415 16.72 7.72 9.78
C TYR A 415 18.13 8.22 9.47
N LEU A 416 18.54 8.20 8.21
CA LEU A 416 19.89 8.66 7.81
C LEU A 416 19.86 9.99 7.05
N SER A 417 18.69 10.54 6.74
CA SER A 417 18.52 11.77 5.94
C SER A 417 19.18 11.69 4.56
N ARG A 418 19.36 10.48 4.02
CA ARG A 418 19.97 10.22 2.71
C ARG A 418 18.92 9.84 1.68
N SER A 419 19.04 10.39 0.46
CA SER A 419 18.25 9.95 -0.70
C SER A 419 19.06 8.95 -1.48
N ILE A 420 18.52 7.76 -1.71
CA ILE A 420 19.18 6.69 -2.46
C ILE A 420 18.44 6.43 -3.78
N SER A 421 19.19 5.97 -4.79
CA SER A 421 18.60 5.64 -6.09
C SER A 421 17.73 4.38 -6.01
N ASN A 422 16.58 4.41 -6.68
CA ASN A 422 15.66 3.28 -6.77
C ASN A 422 16.27 2.08 -7.51
N VAL A 423 17.19 2.29 -8.41
CA VAL A 423 17.80 1.23 -9.23
C VAL A 423 18.50 0.19 -8.36
N PHE A 424 19.08 0.61 -7.23
CA PHE A 424 19.88 -0.24 -6.36
C PHE A 424 19.18 -0.62 -5.04
N SER A 425 18.08 0.04 -4.68
CA SER A 425 17.41 -0.20 -3.39
C SER A 425 16.81 -1.62 -3.24
N GLY A 426 16.59 -2.33 -4.35
CA GLY A 426 16.16 -3.73 -4.38
C GLY A 426 17.28 -4.74 -4.13
N SER A 427 18.55 -4.36 -4.33
CA SER A 427 19.70 -5.28 -4.21
C SER A 427 20.16 -5.43 -2.76
N ALA A 428 20.38 -6.66 -2.30
CA ALA A 428 20.98 -6.97 -1.00
C ALA A 428 22.40 -6.39 -0.89
N GLU A 429 23.16 -6.41 -1.98
CA GLU A 429 24.50 -5.84 -2.08
C GLU A 429 24.54 -4.34 -1.80
N TYR A 430 23.47 -3.63 -2.15
CA TYR A 430 23.39 -2.20 -1.87
C TYR A 430 22.87 -1.92 -0.46
N ARG A 431 21.87 -2.66 0.00
CA ARG A 431 21.26 -2.45 1.31
C ARG A 431 22.22 -2.70 2.47
N CYS A 432 23.10 -3.69 2.35
CA CYS A 432 24.04 -4.05 3.43
C CYS A 432 24.98 -2.90 3.85
N LYS A 433 25.25 -1.95 2.97
CA LYS A 433 26.06 -0.74 3.27
C LYS A 433 25.45 0.18 4.33
N PHE A 434 24.13 0.12 4.55
CA PHE A 434 23.40 1.01 5.45
C PHE A 434 22.95 0.36 6.75
N ILE A 435 23.03 -0.98 6.83
CA ILE A 435 22.45 -1.73 7.94
C ILE A 435 23.03 -1.30 9.29
N LYS A 436 24.34 -1.08 9.37
CA LYS A 436 25.01 -0.66 10.61
C LYS A 436 24.49 0.68 11.11
N GLU A 437 24.49 1.70 10.26
CA GLU A 437 24.02 3.04 10.64
C GLU A 437 22.53 3.05 10.99
N LEU A 438 21.71 2.27 10.26
CA LEU A 438 20.30 2.12 10.56
C LEU A 438 20.07 1.41 11.90
N TRP A 439 20.86 0.39 12.21
CA TRP A 439 20.80 -0.30 13.49
C TRP A 439 21.07 0.64 14.65
N GLU A 440 22.21 1.40 14.62
CA GLU A 440 22.59 2.35 15.67
C GLU A 440 21.50 3.40 15.93
N ASN A 441 20.89 3.94 14.87
CA ASN A 441 19.79 4.91 14.98
C ASN A 441 18.50 4.29 15.52
N LEU A 442 18.10 3.13 15.01
CA LEU A 442 16.83 2.50 15.38
C LEU A 442 16.88 1.89 16.78
N GLU A 443 18.00 1.34 17.19
CA GLU A 443 18.16 0.78 18.54
C GLU A 443 17.98 1.87 19.62
N SER A 444 18.61 3.05 19.43
CA SER A 444 18.40 4.19 20.32
C SER A 444 16.95 4.68 20.30
N THR A 445 16.33 4.75 19.12
CA THR A 445 14.93 5.17 19.00
C THR A 445 13.96 4.21 19.70
N LEU A 446 14.16 2.90 19.61
CA LEU A 446 13.35 1.91 20.32
C LEU A 446 13.41 2.06 21.84
N VAL A 447 14.60 2.46 22.37
CA VAL A 447 14.78 2.79 23.79
C VAL A 447 13.96 4.04 24.15
N GLU A 448 14.11 5.12 23.40
CA GLU A 448 13.42 6.40 23.64
C GLU A 448 11.90 6.29 23.66
N ILE A 449 11.34 5.47 22.76
CA ILE A 449 9.89 5.26 22.70
C ILE A 449 9.36 4.16 23.63
N GLY A 450 10.24 3.44 24.35
CA GLY A 450 9.87 2.37 25.27
C GLY A 450 9.37 1.09 24.58
N ALA A 451 9.68 0.88 23.30
CA ALA A 451 9.18 -0.24 22.50
C ALA A 451 10.10 -1.46 22.47
N GLN A 452 11.16 -1.48 23.29
CA GLN A 452 12.13 -2.59 23.32
C GLN A 452 11.47 -3.95 23.62
N ASN A 453 10.56 -4.00 24.59
CA ASN A 453 9.88 -5.25 24.93
C ASN A 453 9.03 -5.78 23.74
N LEU A 454 8.29 -4.91 23.08
CA LEU A 454 7.53 -5.25 21.88
C LEU A 454 8.45 -5.80 20.77
N TYR A 455 9.56 -5.11 20.55
CA TYR A 455 10.49 -5.47 19.48
C TYR A 455 11.22 -6.79 19.76
N TYR A 456 11.92 -6.89 20.88
CA TYR A 456 12.79 -8.04 21.18
C TYR A 456 12.05 -9.31 21.61
N ASN A 457 10.90 -9.17 22.28
CA ASN A 457 10.19 -10.34 22.83
C ASN A 457 9.00 -10.77 21.96
N ILE A 458 8.52 -9.93 21.05
CA ILE A 458 7.37 -10.25 20.20
C ILE A 458 7.75 -10.21 18.71
N GLU A 459 8.11 -9.03 18.16
CA GLU A 459 8.23 -8.86 16.70
C GLU A 459 9.44 -9.63 16.13
N LEU A 460 10.60 -9.51 16.76
CA LEU A 460 11.82 -10.17 16.27
C LEU A 460 11.71 -11.70 16.28
N PRO A 461 11.33 -12.37 17.39
CA PRO A 461 11.17 -13.82 17.38
C PRO A 461 10.03 -14.30 16.49
N LEU A 462 8.96 -13.53 16.34
CA LEU A 462 7.84 -13.86 15.47
C LEU A 462 8.27 -14.03 14.00
N SER A 463 9.28 -13.31 13.53
CA SER A 463 9.76 -13.44 12.14
C SER A 463 10.15 -14.88 11.79
N ARG A 464 10.76 -15.60 12.72
CA ARG A 464 11.12 -17.02 12.56
C ARG A 464 9.90 -17.93 12.61
N VAL A 465 8.95 -17.66 13.51
CA VAL A 465 7.69 -18.43 13.59
C VAL A 465 6.95 -18.35 12.25
N LEU A 466 6.82 -17.13 11.70
CA LEU A 466 6.18 -16.91 10.40
C LEU A 466 6.93 -17.62 9.27
N ALA A 467 8.26 -17.57 9.27
CA ALA A 467 9.08 -18.29 8.28
C ALA A 467 8.80 -19.80 8.29
N ARG A 468 8.69 -20.42 9.47
CA ARG A 468 8.32 -21.83 9.61
C ARG A 468 6.93 -22.12 9.08
N MET A 469 5.95 -21.28 9.41
CA MET A 469 4.58 -21.41 8.91
C MET A 469 4.53 -21.34 7.38
N GLU A 470 5.29 -20.39 6.78
CA GLU A 470 5.37 -20.21 5.32
C GLU A 470 6.05 -21.40 4.62
N VAL A 471 7.12 -21.96 5.19
CA VAL A 471 7.81 -23.12 4.63
C VAL A 471 6.93 -24.37 4.75
N TYR A 472 6.29 -24.54 5.88
CA TYR A 472 5.46 -25.71 6.14
C TYR A 472 4.17 -25.68 5.33
N GLY A 473 3.44 -24.58 5.31
CA GLY A 473 2.18 -24.40 4.61
C GLY A 473 1.01 -25.20 5.19
N PHE A 474 -0.15 -25.19 4.52
CA PHE A 474 -1.38 -25.84 4.93
C PHE A 474 -1.87 -26.82 3.85
N SER A 475 -2.18 -28.06 4.20
CA SER A 475 -2.64 -29.08 3.24
C SER A 475 -4.03 -28.77 2.70
N LEU A 476 -4.20 -28.95 1.39
CA LEU A 476 -5.44 -28.74 0.66
C LEU A 476 -5.89 -30.05 -0.01
N ASP A 477 -7.15 -30.43 0.15
CA ASP A 477 -7.79 -31.53 -0.60
C ASP A 477 -8.13 -31.03 -2.01
N CYS A 478 -7.12 -31.04 -2.90
CA CYS A 478 -7.24 -30.50 -4.24
C CYS A 478 -8.30 -31.25 -5.07
N GLU A 479 -8.45 -32.57 -4.90
CA GLU A 479 -9.42 -33.38 -5.65
C GLU A 479 -10.87 -32.95 -5.30
N LYS A 480 -11.20 -32.92 -3.99
CA LYS A 480 -12.55 -32.50 -3.56
C LYS A 480 -12.84 -31.05 -3.85
N LEU A 481 -11.82 -30.17 -3.78
CA LEU A 481 -11.98 -28.78 -4.16
C LEU A 481 -12.30 -28.62 -5.64
N GLN A 482 -11.64 -29.42 -6.49
CA GLN A 482 -11.91 -29.43 -7.93
C GLN A 482 -13.34 -29.94 -8.23
N GLU A 483 -13.76 -31.06 -7.60
CA GLU A 483 -15.16 -31.55 -7.71
C GLU A 483 -16.19 -30.51 -7.28
N TYR A 484 -15.91 -29.79 -6.20
CA TYR A 484 -16.75 -28.67 -5.76
C TYR A 484 -16.78 -27.54 -6.79
N GLY A 485 -15.64 -27.23 -7.40
CA GLY A 485 -15.52 -26.26 -8.48
C GLY A 485 -16.39 -26.59 -9.69
N GLU A 486 -16.44 -27.85 -10.12
CA GLU A 486 -17.30 -28.26 -11.24
C GLU A 486 -18.80 -28.06 -10.92
N LYS A 487 -19.24 -28.38 -9.69
CA LYS A 487 -20.60 -28.09 -9.26
C LYS A 487 -20.92 -26.59 -9.25
N LEU A 488 -19.98 -25.75 -8.84
CA LEU A 488 -20.13 -24.29 -8.91
C LEU A 488 -20.24 -23.79 -10.36
N LYS A 489 -19.44 -24.31 -11.27
CA LYS A 489 -19.52 -23.99 -12.72
C LYS A 489 -20.88 -24.30 -13.31
N GLU A 490 -21.42 -25.49 -13.00
CA GLU A 490 -22.79 -25.87 -13.46
C GLU A 490 -23.84 -24.88 -12.96
N ASN A 491 -23.78 -24.50 -11.68
CA ASN A 491 -24.72 -23.54 -11.10
C ASN A 491 -24.55 -22.14 -11.69
N LEU A 492 -23.31 -21.68 -11.89
CA LEU A 492 -23.02 -20.41 -12.56
C LEU A 492 -23.62 -20.36 -13.97
N LYS A 493 -23.45 -21.45 -14.75
CA LYS A 493 -24.01 -21.53 -16.10
C LYS A 493 -25.55 -21.49 -16.11
N LYS A 494 -26.22 -22.13 -15.13
CA LYS A 494 -27.68 -22.04 -14.97
C LYS A 494 -28.11 -20.61 -14.65
N LEU A 495 -27.48 -19.97 -13.69
CA LEU A 495 -27.77 -18.59 -13.31
C LEU A 495 -27.49 -17.60 -14.45
N GLU A 496 -26.42 -17.77 -15.19
CA GLU A 496 -26.08 -16.94 -16.35
C GLU A 496 -27.18 -17.02 -17.42
N ASN A 497 -27.68 -18.22 -17.73
CA ASN A 497 -28.77 -18.40 -18.67
C ASN A 497 -30.06 -17.73 -18.20
N GLU A 498 -30.44 -17.87 -16.91
CA GLU A 498 -31.62 -17.21 -16.34
C GLU A 498 -31.49 -15.70 -16.37
N ILE A 499 -30.29 -15.16 -16.03
CA ILE A 499 -30.03 -13.73 -16.07
C ILE A 499 -30.17 -13.19 -17.50
N HIS A 500 -29.59 -13.86 -18.48
CA HIS A 500 -29.70 -13.47 -19.91
C HIS A 500 -31.14 -13.56 -20.42
N LEU A 501 -31.86 -14.59 -20.00
CA LEU A 501 -33.28 -14.77 -20.38
C LEU A 501 -34.15 -13.61 -19.81
N ILE A 502 -33.99 -13.27 -18.54
CA ILE A 502 -34.79 -12.21 -17.89
C ILE A 502 -34.35 -10.82 -18.43
N ALA A 503 -33.07 -10.60 -18.67
CA ALA A 503 -32.55 -9.36 -19.23
C ALA A 503 -32.92 -9.17 -20.73
N GLY A 504 -33.24 -10.26 -21.45
CA GLY A 504 -33.48 -10.26 -22.88
C GLY A 504 -32.22 -9.86 -23.68
N ASP A 505 -31.03 -10.16 -23.17
CA ASP A 505 -29.75 -9.82 -23.78
C ASP A 505 -28.61 -10.67 -23.22
N VAL A 506 -27.56 -10.87 -24.04
CA VAL A 506 -26.33 -11.59 -23.63
C VAL A 506 -25.25 -10.57 -23.33
N PHE A 507 -24.75 -10.57 -22.10
CA PHE A 507 -23.77 -9.61 -21.63
C PHE A 507 -22.87 -10.21 -20.55
N ASN A 508 -21.71 -9.61 -20.29
CA ASN A 508 -20.85 -10.01 -19.19
C ASN A 508 -21.37 -9.47 -17.84
N ILE A 509 -21.94 -10.35 -17.03
CA ILE A 509 -22.53 -10.05 -15.72
C ILE A 509 -21.49 -9.48 -14.75
N ASN A 510 -20.21 -9.87 -14.90
CA ASN A 510 -19.11 -9.37 -14.09
C ASN A 510 -18.57 -8.00 -14.57
N SER A 511 -19.03 -7.49 -15.72
CA SER A 511 -18.69 -6.16 -16.20
C SER A 511 -19.60 -5.10 -15.58
N PRO A 512 -19.13 -4.23 -14.66
CA PRO A 512 -19.97 -3.19 -14.07
C PRO A 512 -20.61 -2.25 -15.10
N LYS A 513 -19.92 -2.02 -16.24
CA LYS A 513 -20.40 -1.16 -17.31
C LYS A 513 -21.55 -1.80 -18.08
N GLN A 514 -21.40 -3.07 -18.49
CA GLN A 514 -22.46 -3.77 -19.22
C GLN A 514 -23.67 -4.02 -18.33
N LEU A 515 -23.47 -4.46 -17.10
CA LEU A 515 -24.53 -4.64 -16.14
C LEU A 515 -25.26 -3.33 -15.82
N GLY A 516 -24.53 -2.23 -15.66
CA GLY A 516 -25.12 -0.91 -15.44
C GLY A 516 -26.00 -0.46 -16.62
N HIS A 517 -25.58 -0.70 -17.87
CA HIS A 517 -26.38 -0.45 -19.06
C HIS A 517 -27.68 -1.26 -19.07
N ILE A 518 -27.61 -2.56 -18.78
CA ILE A 518 -28.79 -3.41 -18.72
C ILE A 518 -29.76 -2.96 -17.64
N LEU A 519 -29.30 -2.76 -16.40
CA LEU A 519 -30.17 -2.44 -15.27
C LEU A 519 -30.79 -1.04 -15.38
N PHE A 520 -30.01 -0.03 -15.71
CA PHE A 520 -30.43 1.37 -15.60
C PHE A 520 -30.90 2.01 -16.91
N GLU A 521 -30.38 1.55 -18.07
CA GLU A 521 -30.76 2.12 -19.37
C GLU A 521 -31.78 1.24 -20.11
N LYS A 522 -31.59 -0.09 -20.13
CA LYS A 522 -32.49 -1.00 -20.83
C LYS A 522 -33.74 -1.36 -20.01
N MET A 523 -33.57 -1.74 -18.74
CA MET A 523 -34.66 -2.11 -17.84
C MET A 523 -35.25 -0.90 -17.08
N GLY A 524 -34.64 0.27 -17.10
CA GLY A 524 -35.14 1.50 -16.49
C GLY A 524 -35.19 1.50 -14.96
N LEU A 525 -34.38 0.67 -14.27
CA LEU A 525 -34.36 0.65 -12.82
C LEU A 525 -33.79 1.97 -12.23
N PRO A 526 -34.22 2.39 -11.03
CA PRO A 526 -33.80 3.64 -10.44
C PRO A 526 -32.29 3.66 -10.15
N ALA A 527 -31.58 4.66 -10.65
CA ALA A 527 -30.14 4.82 -10.42
C ALA A 527 -29.88 5.43 -9.03
N ILE A 528 -29.56 4.58 -8.04
CA ILE A 528 -29.34 5.00 -6.65
C ILE A 528 -28.02 5.76 -6.48
N LYS A 529 -26.94 5.33 -7.19
CA LYS A 529 -25.60 5.91 -7.04
C LYS A 529 -24.88 5.96 -8.41
N LYS A 530 -24.41 7.15 -8.80
CA LYS A 530 -23.53 7.34 -9.95
C LYS A 530 -22.09 7.56 -9.49
N LYS A 531 -21.13 6.88 -10.12
CA LYS A 531 -19.68 7.09 -9.99
C LYS A 531 -19.17 7.88 -11.21
N LYS A 532 -17.96 8.39 -11.16
CA LYS A 532 -17.34 9.06 -12.34
C LYS A 532 -17.26 8.15 -13.57
N SER A 533 -17.20 6.82 -13.36
CA SER A 533 -17.12 5.79 -14.41
C SER A 533 -18.48 5.24 -14.86
N GLY A 534 -19.60 5.83 -14.43
CA GLY A 534 -20.96 5.36 -14.77
C GLY A 534 -21.78 4.95 -13.55
N TYR A 535 -22.78 4.09 -13.77
CA TYR A 535 -23.65 3.59 -12.71
C TYR A 535 -22.91 2.65 -11.76
N SER A 536 -23.16 2.80 -10.46
CA SER A 536 -22.64 1.82 -9.49
C SER A 536 -23.49 0.54 -9.54
N THR A 537 -22.79 -0.59 -9.63
CA THR A 537 -23.37 -1.95 -9.51
C THR A 537 -22.71 -2.71 -8.36
N ASP A 538 -22.25 -2.00 -7.31
CA ASP A 538 -21.74 -2.63 -6.11
C ASP A 538 -22.86 -3.34 -5.33
N ALA A 539 -22.46 -4.27 -4.45
CA ALA A 539 -23.41 -5.11 -3.71
C ALA A 539 -24.43 -4.28 -2.94
N GLU A 540 -24.02 -3.17 -2.32
CA GLU A 540 -24.90 -2.27 -1.59
C GLU A 540 -25.97 -1.63 -2.49
N THR A 541 -25.58 -1.22 -3.69
CA THR A 541 -26.50 -0.65 -4.69
C THR A 541 -27.48 -1.71 -5.18
N LEU A 542 -27.00 -2.93 -5.46
CA LEU A 542 -27.85 -4.03 -5.90
C LEU A 542 -28.83 -4.47 -4.80
N GLU A 543 -28.39 -4.57 -3.54
CA GLU A 543 -29.28 -4.89 -2.42
C GLU A 543 -30.46 -3.89 -2.28
N LYS A 544 -30.20 -2.59 -2.49
CA LYS A 544 -31.25 -1.56 -2.49
C LYS A 544 -32.22 -1.70 -3.67
N LEU A 545 -31.78 -2.34 -4.77
CA LEU A 545 -32.59 -2.59 -5.96
C LEU A 545 -33.40 -3.91 -5.90
N ARG A 546 -33.18 -4.73 -4.88
CA ARG A 546 -33.71 -6.08 -4.76
C ARG A 546 -35.25 -6.18 -4.92
N PHE A 547 -35.96 -5.16 -4.42
CA PHE A 547 -37.41 -5.08 -4.53
C PHE A 547 -37.93 -4.57 -5.88
N HIS A 548 -37.05 -4.16 -6.80
CA HIS A 548 -37.46 -3.60 -8.09
C HIS A 548 -37.46 -4.61 -9.23
N SER A 549 -36.69 -5.70 -9.11
CA SER A 549 -36.63 -6.75 -10.12
C SER A 549 -36.06 -8.05 -9.53
N PRO A 550 -36.66 -9.21 -9.83
CA PRO A 550 -36.12 -10.51 -9.42
C PRO A 550 -34.77 -10.81 -10.07
N LEU A 551 -34.41 -10.15 -11.17
CA LEU A 551 -33.09 -10.25 -11.80
C LEU A 551 -31.97 -9.93 -10.82
N ILE A 552 -32.19 -9.02 -9.88
CA ILE A 552 -31.19 -8.61 -8.90
C ILE A 552 -30.76 -9.76 -7.98
N ASP A 553 -31.68 -10.59 -7.57
CA ASP A 553 -31.38 -11.79 -6.75
C ASP A 553 -30.46 -12.75 -7.50
N TYR A 554 -30.77 -13.03 -8.78
CA TYR A 554 -29.95 -13.88 -9.63
C TYR A 554 -28.54 -13.30 -9.84
N ILE A 555 -28.41 -11.98 -10.03
CA ILE A 555 -27.12 -11.30 -10.20
C ILE A 555 -26.30 -11.35 -8.90
N LEU A 556 -26.92 -11.13 -7.75
CA LEU A 556 -26.24 -11.20 -6.45
C LEU A 556 -25.73 -12.62 -6.19
N GLU A 557 -26.55 -13.64 -6.44
CA GLU A 557 -26.15 -15.04 -6.28
C GLU A 557 -25.06 -15.44 -7.29
N TYR A 558 -25.21 -15.06 -8.56
CA TYR A 558 -24.17 -15.29 -9.58
C TYR A 558 -22.83 -14.70 -9.16
N ARG A 559 -22.79 -13.45 -8.74
CA ARG A 559 -21.55 -12.79 -8.30
C ARG A 559 -20.92 -13.42 -7.07
N LYS A 560 -21.75 -13.87 -6.13
CA LYS A 560 -21.32 -14.62 -4.95
C LYS A 560 -20.63 -15.93 -5.36
N LEU A 561 -21.28 -16.73 -6.19
CA LEU A 561 -20.72 -18.01 -6.67
C LEU A 561 -19.51 -17.80 -7.59
N ALA A 562 -19.53 -16.80 -8.47
CA ALA A 562 -18.40 -16.46 -9.34
C ALA A 562 -17.15 -16.06 -8.53
N LYS A 563 -17.33 -15.32 -7.45
CA LYS A 563 -16.25 -14.99 -6.51
C LYS A 563 -15.73 -16.23 -5.80
N LEU A 564 -16.61 -17.10 -5.32
CA LEU A 564 -16.22 -18.37 -4.68
C LEU A 564 -15.42 -19.23 -5.64
N TYR A 565 -15.88 -19.38 -6.87
CA TYR A 565 -15.21 -20.17 -7.89
C TYR A 565 -13.84 -19.58 -8.28
N GLY A 566 -13.81 -18.33 -8.75
CA GLY A 566 -12.58 -17.72 -9.28
C GLY A 566 -11.52 -17.46 -8.21
N THR A 567 -11.93 -16.93 -7.03
CA THR A 567 -10.95 -16.54 -5.99
C THR A 567 -10.50 -17.74 -5.16
N TYR A 568 -11.43 -18.62 -4.79
CA TYR A 568 -11.12 -19.68 -3.82
C TYR A 568 -10.93 -21.06 -4.46
N VAL A 569 -11.65 -21.42 -5.54
CA VAL A 569 -11.41 -22.71 -6.19
C VAL A 569 -10.22 -22.59 -7.15
N GLU A 570 -10.36 -21.81 -8.22
CA GLU A 570 -9.28 -21.65 -9.22
C GLU A 570 -8.03 -21.04 -8.60
N GLY A 571 -8.20 -19.98 -7.78
CA GLY A 571 -7.08 -19.29 -7.15
C GLY A 571 -6.27 -20.17 -6.20
N LEU A 572 -6.90 -21.03 -5.38
CA LEU A 572 -6.20 -21.94 -4.48
C LEU A 572 -5.54 -23.12 -5.23
N LEU A 573 -6.25 -23.69 -6.20
CA LEU A 573 -5.69 -24.79 -7.02
C LEU A 573 -4.47 -24.34 -7.84
N ALA A 574 -4.44 -23.08 -8.30
CA ALA A 574 -3.33 -22.54 -9.09
C ALA A 574 -2.04 -22.34 -8.27
N VAL A 575 -2.15 -22.20 -6.94
CA VAL A 575 -1.01 -21.94 -6.04
C VAL A 575 -0.70 -23.10 -5.10
N ALA A 576 -1.45 -24.18 -5.19
CA ALA A 576 -1.14 -25.42 -4.47
C ALA A 576 0.19 -26.00 -4.99
N GLY A 577 1.11 -26.32 -4.07
CA GLY A 577 2.38 -26.97 -4.40
C GLY A 577 2.17 -28.43 -4.85
N ASP A 578 3.22 -29.03 -5.43
CA ASP A 578 3.20 -30.45 -5.84
C ASP A 578 2.90 -31.41 -4.67
N ASP A 579 3.16 -30.96 -3.44
CA ASP A 579 2.84 -31.67 -2.20
C ASP A 579 1.41 -31.41 -1.70
N GLY A 580 0.58 -30.73 -2.48
CA GLY A 580 -0.79 -30.37 -2.12
C GLY A 580 -0.90 -29.36 -0.98
N ARG A 581 0.16 -28.58 -0.67
CA ARG A 581 0.13 -27.59 0.41
C ARG A 581 0.08 -26.16 -0.16
N ILE A 582 -0.73 -25.33 0.47
CA ILE A 582 -0.79 -23.88 0.22
C ILE A 582 0.22 -23.19 1.14
N ARG A 583 1.07 -22.35 0.55
CA ARG A 583 2.04 -21.53 1.26
C ARG A 583 1.69 -20.05 1.07
N THR A 584 1.05 -19.47 2.09
CA THR A 584 0.76 -18.02 2.09
C THR A 584 1.97 -17.25 2.60
N GLU A 585 2.14 -16.01 2.14
CA GLU A 585 3.10 -15.08 2.72
C GLU A 585 2.43 -14.30 3.87
N PHE A 586 2.99 -14.35 5.08
CA PHE A 586 2.55 -13.52 6.21
C PHE A 586 3.31 -12.20 6.24
N LYS A 587 2.62 -11.09 5.94
CA LYS A 587 3.22 -9.75 6.00
C LYS A 587 3.17 -9.21 7.43
N GLN A 588 4.31 -9.18 8.08
CA GLN A 588 4.44 -8.71 9.47
C GLN A 588 4.36 -7.18 9.55
N THR A 589 4.77 -6.46 8.51
CA THR A 589 4.81 -4.99 8.44
C THR A 589 3.69 -4.38 7.59
N GLY A 590 2.64 -5.17 7.25
CA GLY A 590 1.63 -4.79 6.26
C GLY A 590 0.50 -3.89 6.75
N THR A 591 0.29 -3.76 8.06
CA THR A 591 -0.87 -3.05 8.63
C THR A 591 -0.46 -1.96 9.62
N LEU A 592 -1.31 -0.92 9.76
CA LEU A 592 -1.07 0.18 10.71
C LEU A 592 -1.44 -0.18 12.16
N THR A 593 -2.14 -1.29 12.37
CA THR A 593 -2.64 -1.72 13.68
C THR A 593 -1.77 -2.78 14.35
N GLY A 594 -0.70 -3.23 13.69
CA GLY A 594 0.09 -4.35 14.18
C GLY A 594 -0.43 -5.74 13.79
N ARG A 595 -1.65 -5.84 13.20
CA ARG A 595 -2.16 -7.13 12.73
C ARG A 595 -1.28 -7.71 11.62
N LEU A 596 -1.17 -9.04 11.56
CA LEU A 596 -0.63 -9.72 10.40
C LEU A 596 -1.60 -9.62 9.22
N SER A 597 -1.06 -9.64 8.02
CA SER A 597 -1.86 -9.87 6.81
C SER A 597 -1.29 -11.04 6.03
N SER A 598 -2.17 -11.78 5.35
CA SER A 598 -1.82 -12.93 4.52
C SER A 598 -1.95 -12.54 3.06
N ALA A 599 -1.00 -12.95 2.23
CA ALA A 599 -0.98 -12.65 0.79
C ALA A 599 -0.55 -13.90 0.00
N GLU A 600 -0.96 -13.97 -1.23
CA GLU A 600 -0.55 -14.95 -2.26
C GLU A 600 -0.55 -16.42 -1.84
N PRO A 601 -1.72 -16.98 -1.41
CA PRO A 601 -3.06 -16.40 -1.38
C PRO A 601 -3.44 -15.82 0.00
N ASN A 602 -4.41 -14.90 0.04
CA ASN A 602 -4.91 -14.40 1.32
C ASN A 602 -5.86 -15.40 2.00
N LEU A 603 -5.34 -16.20 2.93
CA LEU A 603 -6.11 -17.19 3.69
C LEU A 603 -6.98 -16.58 4.80
N GLN A 604 -6.69 -15.34 5.23
CA GLN A 604 -7.47 -14.66 6.26
C GLN A 604 -8.84 -14.17 5.75
N ASN A 605 -9.05 -14.14 4.43
CA ASN A 605 -10.30 -13.71 3.81
C ASN A 605 -11.24 -14.86 3.41
N ILE A 606 -10.94 -16.10 3.79
CA ILE A 606 -11.83 -17.25 3.53
C ILE A 606 -13.13 -17.06 4.32
N PRO A 607 -14.29 -17.02 3.65
CA PRO A 607 -15.55 -16.67 4.31
C PRO A 607 -15.93 -17.65 5.43
N VAL A 608 -16.43 -17.11 6.53
CA VAL A 608 -16.86 -17.89 7.72
C VAL A 608 -18.37 -17.85 7.90
N ARG A 609 -19.00 -16.72 7.55
CA ARG A 609 -20.39 -16.42 7.92
C ARG A 609 -21.46 -17.01 6.99
N THR A 610 -21.07 -17.37 5.77
CA THR A 610 -22.01 -17.96 4.80
C THR A 610 -21.83 -19.47 4.77
N GLU A 611 -22.91 -20.20 4.52
CA GLU A 611 -22.89 -21.66 4.48
C GLU A 611 -21.93 -22.18 3.41
N GLU A 612 -21.96 -21.59 2.21
CA GLU A 612 -21.07 -21.96 1.10
C GLU A 612 -19.60 -21.57 1.38
N GLY A 613 -19.36 -20.45 2.08
CA GLY A 613 -18.02 -20.02 2.49
C GLY A 613 -17.44 -20.95 3.54
N SER A 614 -18.26 -21.43 4.50
CA SER A 614 -17.84 -22.37 5.53
C SER A 614 -17.44 -23.73 4.94
N VAL A 615 -18.06 -24.15 3.84
CA VAL A 615 -17.73 -25.39 3.11
C VAL A 615 -16.27 -25.35 2.61
N LEU A 616 -15.74 -24.19 2.20
CA LEU A 616 -14.35 -24.07 1.75
C LEU A 616 -13.34 -24.51 2.83
N ARG A 617 -13.64 -24.30 4.10
CA ARG A 617 -12.77 -24.73 5.21
C ARG A 617 -12.66 -26.25 5.35
N ARG A 618 -13.58 -27.04 4.78
CA ARG A 618 -13.48 -28.51 4.75
C ARG A 618 -12.37 -29.02 3.84
N PHE A 619 -11.97 -28.22 2.85
CA PHE A 619 -10.90 -28.61 1.93
C PHE A 619 -9.50 -28.37 2.51
N PHE A 620 -9.39 -27.58 3.59
CA PHE A 620 -8.14 -27.44 4.36
C PHE A 620 -8.07 -28.56 5.38
N ILE A 621 -7.22 -29.53 5.12
CA ILE A 621 -7.15 -30.81 5.83
C ILE A 621 -5.81 -30.97 6.56
N ALA A 622 -5.79 -31.86 7.55
CA ALA A 622 -4.54 -32.36 8.09
C ALA A 622 -3.95 -33.43 7.18
N GLU A 623 -2.63 -33.55 7.12
CA GLU A 623 -1.92 -34.66 6.47
C GLU A 623 -2.32 -36.01 7.08
N ASN A 624 -2.17 -37.10 6.31
CA ASN A 624 -2.48 -38.43 6.78
C ASN A 624 -1.72 -38.79 8.08
N GLY A 625 -2.45 -39.31 9.09
CA GLY A 625 -1.90 -39.60 10.42
C GLY A 625 -1.82 -38.39 11.35
N LYS A 626 -2.32 -37.23 10.91
CA LYS A 626 -2.38 -35.99 11.68
C LYS A 626 -3.80 -35.48 11.85
N VAL A 627 -3.96 -34.48 12.70
CA VAL A 627 -5.18 -33.71 12.93
C VAL A 627 -4.85 -32.22 13.01
N LEU A 628 -5.85 -31.38 12.80
CA LEU A 628 -5.78 -29.97 13.09
C LEU A 628 -6.22 -29.73 14.55
N VAL A 629 -5.53 -28.85 15.21
CA VAL A 629 -5.90 -28.32 16.52
C VAL A 629 -6.10 -26.83 16.37
N ASP A 630 -7.32 -26.39 16.64
CA ASP A 630 -7.76 -24.99 16.50
C ASP A 630 -7.96 -24.36 17.87
N ALA A 631 -7.61 -23.11 18.04
CA ALA A 631 -8.00 -22.30 19.19
C ALA A 631 -8.31 -20.87 18.77
N ASP A 632 -9.44 -20.36 19.24
CA ASP A 632 -9.94 -19.00 18.93
C ASP A 632 -10.18 -18.25 20.26
N TYR A 633 -9.69 -17.01 20.35
CA TYR A 633 -9.95 -16.16 21.51
C TYR A 633 -11.43 -15.78 21.61
N SER A 634 -11.98 -15.97 22.79
CA SER A 634 -13.35 -15.53 23.09
C SER A 634 -13.36 -14.03 23.41
N GLN A 635 -13.80 -13.20 22.43
CA GLN A 635 -14.09 -11.77 22.59
C GLN A 635 -12.90 -10.94 23.11
N ILE A 636 -11.70 -11.20 22.58
CA ILE A 636 -10.45 -10.58 23.05
C ILE A 636 -10.51 -9.04 23.09
N GLU A 637 -11.07 -8.39 22.06
CA GLU A 637 -11.13 -6.91 22.01
C GLU A 637 -11.97 -6.31 23.14
N LEU A 638 -13.09 -6.98 23.52
CA LEU A 638 -13.92 -6.53 24.64
C LEU A 638 -13.24 -6.78 25.99
N ARG A 639 -12.49 -7.85 26.14
CA ARG A 639 -11.70 -8.13 27.34
C ARG A 639 -10.56 -7.12 27.51
N ILE A 640 -9.89 -6.77 26.43
CA ILE A 640 -8.87 -5.71 26.42
C ILE A 640 -9.50 -4.36 26.75
N LEU A 641 -10.65 -4.02 26.18
CA LEU A 641 -11.37 -2.79 26.50
C LEU A 641 -11.74 -2.73 27.99
N ALA A 642 -12.26 -3.82 28.55
CA ALA A 642 -12.58 -3.91 29.96
C ALA A 642 -11.37 -3.66 30.87
N HIS A 643 -10.22 -4.25 30.50
CA HIS A 643 -8.95 -4.04 31.20
C HIS A 643 -8.46 -2.59 31.07
N MET A 644 -8.38 -2.04 29.85
CA MET A 644 -7.86 -0.69 29.61
C MET A 644 -8.74 0.39 30.26
N ALA A 645 -10.06 0.20 30.19
CA ALA A 645 -11.02 1.12 30.83
C ALA A 645 -11.15 0.93 32.36
N GLN A 646 -10.67 -0.19 32.90
CA GLN A 646 -10.88 -0.58 34.30
C GLN A 646 -12.36 -0.53 34.70
N ASP A 647 -13.25 -0.98 33.78
CA ASP A 647 -14.70 -0.98 34.02
C ASP A 647 -15.11 -2.20 34.85
N GLU A 648 -15.51 -1.97 36.09
CA GLU A 648 -15.80 -3.04 37.07
C GLU A 648 -16.98 -3.92 36.63
N VAL A 649 -17.96 -3.35 35.92
CA VAL A 649 -19.13 -4.11 35.44
C VAL A 649 -18.71 -5.09 34.36
N MET A 650 -17.91 -4.64 33.38
CA MET A 650 -17.37 -5.53 32.35
C MET A 650 -16.42 -6.57 32.91
N ILE A 651 -15.49 -6.15 33.81
CA ILE A 651 -14.53 -7.06 34.44
C ILE A 651 -15.26 -8.15 35.25
N SER A 652 -16.25 -7.77 36.05
CA SER A 652 -17.05 -8.74 36.82
C SER A 652 -17.83 -9.70 35.93
N ALA A 653 -18.43 -9.20 34.84
CA ALA A 653 -19.16 -10.03 33.87
C ALA A 653 -18.23 -11.10 33.24
N PHE A 654 -17.06 -10.72 32.78
CA PHE A 654 -16.10 -11.64 32.17
C PHE A 654 -15.52 -12.64 33.17
N ASN A 655 -15.12 -12.19 34.36
CA ASN A 655 -14.52 -13.05 35.36
C ASN A 655 -15.52 -14.03 36.01
N SER A 656 -16.82 -13.70 35.97
CA SER A 656 -17.89 -14.62 36.36
C SER A 656 -18.35 -15.58 35.27
N GLY A 657 -17.74 -15.55 34.08
CA GLY A 657 -18.09 -16.41 32.93
C GLY A 657 -19.45 -16.07 32.30
N ARG A 658 -20.02 -14.90 32.59
CA ARG A 658 -21.29 -14.48 31.99
C ARG A 658 -21.10 -14.03 30.55
N ASP A 659 -22.13 -14.29 29.71
CA ASP A 659 -22.17 -13.77 28.34
C ASP A 659 -22.28 -12.24 28.34
N ILE A 660 -21.22 -11.54 27.98
CA ILE A 660 -21.17 -10.07 27.97
C ILE A 660 -22.23 -9.44 27.07
N HIS A 661 -22.62 -10.11 25.98
CA HIS A 661 -23.69 -9.62 25.10
C HIS A 661 -25.06 -9.74 25.73
N ALA A 662 -25.30 -10.80 26.50
CA ALA A 662 -26.52 -10.94 27.28
C ALA A 662 -26.57 -9.94 28.43
N VAL A 663 -25.46 -9.74 29.15
CA VAL A 663 -25.35 -8.70 30.19
C VAL A 663 -25.60 -7.31 29.61
N THR A 664 -24.97 -6.97 28.51
CA THR A 664 -25.22 -5.68 27.82
C THR A 664 -26.66 -5.54 27.37
N ALA A 665 -27.27 -6.60 26.82
CA ALA A 665 -28.68 -6.58 26.42
C ALA A 665 -29.63 -6.33 27.61
N SER A 666 -29.42 -7.06 28.70
CA SER A 666 -30.17 -6.87 29.95
C SER A 666 -30.17 -5.41 30.41
N GLN A 667 -28.97 -4.80 30.44
CA GLN A 667 -28.80 -3.43 30.91
C GLN A 667 -29.34 -2.38 29.92
N VAL A 668 -29.07 -2.54 28.61
CA VAL A 668 -29.49 -1.57 27.58
C VAL A 668 -31.02 -1.60 27.39
N PHE A 669 -31.64 -2.79 27.46
CA PHE A 669 -33.10 -2.95 27.29
C PHE A 669 -33.86 -2.88 28.61
N GLY A 670 -33.18 -2.90 29.76
CA GLY A 670 -33.83 -2.82 31.08
C GLY A 670 -34.66 -4.07 31.42
N VAL A 671 -34.19 -5.25 30.99
CA VAL A 671 -34.85 -6.54 31.23
C VAL A 671 -33.98 -7.46 32.09
N ASP A 672 -34.58 -8.40 32.78
CA ASP A 672 -33.79 -9.42 33.49
C ASP A 672 -32.94 -10.23 32.49
N ILE A 673 -31.79 -10.71 32.92
CA ILE A 673 -30.82 -11.43 32.08
C ILE A 673 -31.44 -12.71 31.49
N ASP A 674 -32.31 -13.39 32.26
CA ASP A 674 -33.02 -14.60 31.83
C ASP A 674 -34.13 -14.30 30.81
N SER A 675 -34.56 -13.06 30.71
CA SER A 675 -35.55 -12.56 29.74
C SER A 675 -34.93 -12.01 28.45
N VAL A 676 -33.62 -12.05 28.32
CA VAL A 676 -32.94 -11.57 27.10
C VAL A 676 -33.19 -12.51 25.93
N THR A 677 -33.88 -11.99 24.93
CA THR A 677 -34.13 -12.74 23.68
C THR A 677 -32.90 -12.85 22.79
N PRO A 678 -32.81 -13.87 21.91
CA PRO A 678 -31.71 -13.98 20.93
C PRO A 678 -31.54 -12.71 20.08
N GLN A 679 -32.65 -12.03 19.75
CA GLN A 679 -32.63 -10.80 18.99
C GLN A 679 -32.03 -9.62 19.79
N MET A 680 -32.39 -9.48 21.07
CA MET A 680 -31.80 -8.48 21.97
C MET A 680 -30.29 -8.71 22.14
N ARG A 681 -29.91 -9.97 22.34
CA ARG A 681 -28.50 -10.36 22.44
C ARG A 681 -27.71 -10.02 21.15
N SER A 682 -28.30 -10.30 19.97
CA SER A 682 -27.71 -9.98 18.69
C SER A 682 -27.55 -8.46 18.49
N ARG A 683 -28.56 -7.66 18.88
CA ARG A 683 -28.46 -6.18 18.84
C ARG A 683 -27.39 -5.67 19.80
N ALA A 684 -27.32 -6.18 21.01
CA ALA A 684 -26.29 -5.84 21.99
C ALA A 684 -24.87 -6.23 21.49
N LYS A 685 -24.75 -7.37 20.79
CA LYS A 685 -23.51 -7.77 20.15
C LYS A 685 -23.06 -6.72 19.12
N ALA A 686 -23.94 -6.22 18.28
CA ALA A 686 -23.62 -5.17 17.32
C ALA A 686 -23.23 -3.85 18.00
N VAL A 687 -23.90 -3.49 19.11
CA VAL A 687 -23.51 -2.31 19.92
C VAL A 687 -22.14 -2.49 20.54
N ASN A 688 -21.86 -3.62 21.19
CA ASN A 688 -20.58 -3.91 21.81
C ASN A 688 -19.41 -3.77 20.83
N PHE A 689 -19.51 -4.41 19.66
CA PHE A 689 -18.48 -4.30 18.62
C PHE A 689 -18.46 -2.90 18.00
N GLY A 690 -19.62 -2.31 17.75
CA GLY A 690 -19.72 -0.96 17.20
C GLY A 690 -18.99 0.08 18.06
N ILE A 691 -19.14 0.03 19.37
CA ILE A 691 -18.44 0.95 20.30
C ILE A 691 -16.93 0.81 20.22
N VAL A 692 -16.39 -0.43 20.16
CA VAL A 692 -14.95 -0.67 19.99
C VAL A 692 -14.44 -0.02 18.69
N TYR A 693 -15.26 -0.01 17.63
CA TYR A 693 -14.91 0.59 16.34
C TYR A 693 -15.31 2.07 16.22
N GLY A 694 -15.79 2.70 17.28
CA GLY A 694 -16.20 4.11 17.29
C GLY A 694 -17.40 4.39 16.39
N ILE A 695 -18.37 3.47 16.36
CA ILE A 695 -19.58 3.60 15.53
C ILE A 695 -20.44 4.79 15.96
N GLY A 696 -20.92 5.57 15.00
CA GLY A 696 -21.90 6.62 15.24
C GLY A 696 -23.35 6.14 15.11
N GLU A 697 -24.27 6.97 15.61
CA GLU A 697 -25.71 6.69 15.61
C GLU A 697 -26.26 6.31 14.23
N TYR A 698 -25.81 7.00 13.18
CA TYR A 698 -26.22 6.75 11.81
C TYR A 698 -25.79 5.35 11.33
N SER A 699 -24.52 5.00 11.50
CA SER A 699 -24.01 3.69 11.06
C SER A 699 -24.68 2.56 11.83
N LEU A 700 -24.84 2.69 13.15
CA LEU A 700 -25.53 1.69 13.97
C LEU A 700 -27.00 1.53 13.54
N SER A 701 -27.68 2.63 13.18
CA SER A 701 -29.06 2.55 12.70
C SER A 701 -29.19 1.75 11.39
N GLN A 702 -28.21 1.90 10.49
CA GLN A 702 -28.17 1.14 9.24
C GLN A 702 -27.87 -0.36 9.47
N ASP A 703 -26.90 -0.66 10.33
CA ASP A 703 -26.50 -2.05 10.63
C ASP A 703 -27.61 -2.84 11.31
N LEU A 704 -28.33 -2.21 12.21
CA LEU A 704 -29.45 -2.84 12.93
C LEU A 704 -30.82 -2.67 12.26
N LYS A 705 -30.90 -1.89 11.17
CA LYS A 705 -32.15 -1.53 10.49
C LYS A 705 -33.20 -0.94 11.45
N ILE A 706 -32.78 -0.02 12.31
CA ILE A 706 -33.56 0.72 13.30
C ILE A 706 -33.52 2.22 13.03
N SER A 707 -34.33 3.00 13.73
CA SER A 707 -34.30 4.47 13.64
C SER A 707 -33.04 5.06 14.28
N ILE A 708 -32.58 6.23 13.81
CA ILE A 708 -31.43 6.94 14.41
C ILE A 708 -31.66 7.26 15.88
N PRO A 709 -32.86 7.73 16.33
CA PRO A 709 -33.12 7.95 17.76
C PRO A 709 -32.98 6.67 18.60
N GLU A 710 -33.42 5.52 18.06
CA GLU A 710 -33.27 4.24 18.75
C GLU A 710 -31.81 3.81 18.86
N ALA A 711 -31.03 3.94 17.79
CA ALA A 711 -29.60 3.69 17.79
C ALA A 711 -28.88 4.59 18.82
N LYS A 712 -29.25 5.86 18.90
CA LYS A 712 -28.75 6.79 19.92
C LYS A 712 -29.09 6.35 21.34
N SER A 713 -30.30 5.87 21.55
CA SER A 713 -30.73 5.34 22.85
C SER A 713 -29.86 4.14 23.27
N TYR A 714 -29.55 3.23 22.34
CA TYR A 714 -28.68 2.07 22.61
C TYR A 714 -27.26 2.49 22.96
N ILE A 715 -26.65 3.44 22.22
CA ILE A 715 -25.31 3.97 22.53
C ILE A 715 -25.30 4.63 23.90
N ASN A 716 -26.30 5.45 24.19
CA ASN A 716 -26.41 6.13 25.49
C ASN A 716 -26.61 5.14 26.63
N GLY A 717 -27.46 4.12 26.45
CA GLY A 717 -27.68 3.04 27.40
C GLY A 717 -26.40 2.28 27.71
N TYR A 718 -25.63 1.95 26.66
CA TYR A 718 -24.32 1.32 26.79
C TYR A 718 -23.35 2.16 27.66
N PHE A 719 -23.17 3.42 27.36
CA PHE A 719 -22.27 4.30 28.11
C PHE A 719 -22.79 4.67 29.49
N LYS A 720 -24.09 4.58 29.73
CA LYS A 720 -24.67 4.70 31.08
C LYS A 720 -24.28 3.48 31.93
N THR A 721 -24.26 2.29 31.35
CA THR A 721 -23.88 1.04 32.01
C THR A 721 -22.35 0.98 32.22
N TYR A 722 -21.58 1.25 31.17
CA TYR A 722 -20.12 1.16 31.15
C TYR A 722 -19.49 2.56 31.14
N ARG A 723 -19.60 3.26 32.27
CA ARG A 723 -19.15 4.67 32.37
C ARG A 723 -17.67 4.83 32.19
N LYS A 724 -16.88 3.93 32.77
CA LYS A 724 -15.41 3.97 32.64
C LYS A 724 -14.93 3.71 31.22
N VAL A 725 -15.68 2.94 30.44
CA VAL A 725 -15.40 2.79 29.00
C VAL A 725 -15.50 4.12 28.28
N LYS A 726 -16.58 4.91 28.55
CA LYS A 726 -16.71 6.23 27.93
C LYS A 726 -15.56 7.18 28.35
N GLU A 727 -15.28 7.23 29.66
CA GLU A 727 -14.19 8.06 30.21
C GLU A 727 -12.83 7.70 29.59
N TYR A 728 -12.56 6.40 29.43
CA TYR A 728 -11.34 5.90 28.78
C TYR A 728 -11.25 6.33 27.30
N LEU A 729 -12.33 6.13 26.51
CA LEU A 729 -12.33 6.49 25.10
C LEU A 729 -12.20 8.00 24.88
N ASP A 730 -12.92 8.82 25.67
CA ASP A 730 -12.84 10.28 25.60
C ASP A 730 -11.41 10.75 25.94
N LYS A 731 -10.82 10.23 27.03
CA LYS A 731 -9.45 10.53 27.43
C LYS A 731 -8.42 10.11 26.37
N THR A 732 -8.58 8.93 25.77
CA THR A 732 -7.69 8.46 24.71
C THR A 732 -7.68 9.42 23.52
N VAL A 733 -8.84 9.95 23.13
CA VAL A 733 -8.94 10.94 22.06
C VAL A 733 -8.27 12.27 22.47
N GLU A 734 -8.53 12.76 23.69
CA GLU A 734 -7.91 14.00 24.20
C GLU A 734 -6.38 13.90 24.26
N ASP A 735 -5.86 12.77 24.75
CA ASP A 735 -4.42 12.55 24.84
C ASP A 735 -3.80 12.42 23.44
N ALA A 736 -4.46 11.71 22.51
CA ALA A 736 -4.02 11.60 21.12
C ALA A 736 -4.04 12.96 20.38
N GLU A 737 -5.00 13.86 20.67
CA GLU A 737 -5.02 15.21 20.10
C GLU A 737 -3.84 16.07 20.58
N LYS A 738 -3.30 15.79 21.78
CA LYS A 738 -2.14 16.50 22.34
C LYS A 738 -0.81 15.97 21.82
N CYS A 739 -0.64 14.62 21.81
CA CYS A 739 0.65 14.00 21.48
C CYS A 739 0.77 13.56 20.00
N GLY A 740 -0.35 13.47 19.25
CA GLY A 740 -0.38 13.10 17.83
C GLY A 740 -0.37 11.59 17.56
N TYR A 741 -0.39 10.74 18.60
CA TYR A 741 -0.37 9.28 18.46
C TYR A 741 -1.18 8.60 19.57
N VAL A 742 -1.40 7.30 19.41
CA VAL A 742 -1.91 6.38 20.45
C VAL A 742 -0.98 5.19 20.60
N GLU A 743 -1.07 4.49 21.74
CA GLU A 743 -0.24 3.34 22.07
C GLU A 743 -1.08 2.13 22.51
N THR A 744 -0.56 0.91 22.22
CA THR A 744 -1.06 -0.34 22.80
C THR A 744 -0.48 -0.58 24.19
N LEU A 745 -0.95 -1.64 24.88
CA LEU A 745 -0.36 -2.08 26.17
C LEU A 745 1.12 -2.49 26.04
N PHE A 746 1.59 -2.78 24.83
CA PHE A 746 2.96 -3.17 24.53
C PHE A 746 3.80 -2.01 23.97
N SER A 747 3.33 -0.76 24.10
CA SER A 747 3.99 0.46 23.58
C SER A 747 4.12 0.51 22.05
N ARG A 748 3.27 -0.19 21.30
CA ARG A 748 3.16 -0.01 19.84
C ARG A 748 2.50 1.33 19.58
N ARG A 749 3.18 2.22 18.84
CA ARG A 749 2.68 3.54 18.48
C ARG A 749 1.96 3.53 17.13
N ARG A 750 0.90 4.35 17.05
CA ARG A 750 0.30 4.74 15.78
C ARG A 750 0.08 6.24 15.76
N TYR A 751 0.75 6.91 14.85
CA TYR A 751 0.58 8.34 14.60
C TYR A 751 -0.74 8.60 13.87
N ILE A 752 -1.44 9.70 14.23
CA ILE A 752 -2.77 10.03 13.69
C ILE A 752 -2.78 11.50 13.26
N PRO A 753 -2.19 11.82 12.10
CA PRO A 753 -2.14 13.22 11.61
C PRO A 753 -3.52 13.81 11.33
N GLU A 754 -4.55 12.97 11.11
CA GLU A 754 -5.93 13.39 10.89
C GLU A 754 -6.53 14.18 12.06
N LEU A 755 -6.03 13.98 13.28
CA LEU A 755 -6.50 14.71 14.48
C LEU A 755 -6.22 16.21 14.41
N SER A 756 -5.14 16.61 13.73
CA SER A 756 -4.76 18.01 13.52
C SER A 756 -5.52 18.69 12.38
N SER A 757 -6.40 17.96 11.67
CA SER A 757 -7.11 18.49 10.51
C SER A 757 -8.20 19.49 10.90
N SER A 758 -8.27 20.63 10.20
CA SER A 758 -9.37 21.59 10.28
C SER A 758 -10.69 21.08 9.69
N LYS A 759 -10.63 20.01 8.86
CA LYS A 759 -11.81 19.40 8.21
C LYS A 759 -12.50 18.45 9.18
N LYS A 760 -13.68 18.85 9.70
CA LYS A 760 -14.46 18.05 10.67
C LYS A 760 -14.60 16.56 10.33
N PRO A 761 -14.91 16.13 9.07
CA PRO A 761 -15.02 14.71 8.76
C PRO A 761 -13.70 13.95 8.90
N LEU A 762 -12.58 14.58 8.55
CA LEU A 762 -11.25 13.96 8.65
C LEU A 762 -10.81 13.88 10.12
N LYS A 763 -11.03 14.96 10.91
CA LYS A 763 -10.79 14.93 12.35
C LYS A 763 -11.62 13.84 13.05
N ALA A 764 -12.91 13.73 12.73
CA ALA A 764 -13.79 12.68 13.27
C ALA A 764 -13.33 11.27 12.86
N PHE A 765 -12.75 11.11 11.67
CA PHE A 765 -12.11 9.86 11.26
C PHE A 765 -10.87 9.57 12.13
N GLY A 766 -10.00 10.55 12.38
CA GLY A 766 -8.85 10.43 13.26
C GLY A 766 -9.25 10.06 14.70
N GLN A 767 -10.33 10.64 15.23
CA GLN A 767 -10.85 10.30 16.57
C GLN A 767 -11.30 8.84 16.67
N ARG A 768 -11.95 8.29 15.61
CA ARG A 768 -12.30 6.85 15.56
C ARG A 768 -11.06 5.96 15.52
N ILE A 769 -10.04 6.36 14.76
CA ILE A 769 -8.75 5.66 14.76
C ILE A 769 -8.13 5.64 16.15
N ALA A 770 -8.16 6.77 16.87
CA ALA A 770 -7.62 6.90 18.21
C ALA A 770 -8.33 5.97 19.22
N MET A 771 -9.65 5.88 19.16
CA MET A 771 -10.43 4.97 20.02
C MET A 771 -10.15 3.49 19.74
N ASN A 772 -10.06 3.11 18.48
CA ASN A 772 -9.95 1.69 18.08
C ASN A 772 -8.51 1.14 18.20
N THR A 773 -7.51 1.91 17.81
CA THR A 773 -6.13 1.41 17.65
C THR A 773 -5.54 0.80 18.93
N PRO A 774 -5.69 1.39 20.13
CA PRO A 774 -5.15 0.78 21.35
C PRO A 774 -5.72 -0.61 21.62
N ILE A 775 -7.01 -0.81 21.39
CA ILE A 775 -7.71 -2.07 21.62
C ILE A 775 -7.32 -3.12 20.59
N GLN A 776 -7.47 -2.80 19.31
CA GLN A 776 -7.18 -3.70 18.21
C GLN A 776 -5.69 -4.02 18.07
N GLY A 777 -4.83 -3.02 18.30
CA GLY A 777 -3.39 -3.22 18.29
C GLY A 777 -2.92 -4.09 19.45
N THR A 778 -3.48 -3.90 20.65
CA THR A 778 -3.18 -4.79 21.80
C THR A 778 -3.63 -6.22 21.52
N ALA A 779 -4.80 -6.44 20.91
CA ALA A 779 -5.24 -7.78 20.52
C ALA A 779 -4.24 -8.42 19.52
N ALA A 780 -3.72 -7.63 18.56
CA ALA A 780 -2.71 -8.10 17.63
C ALA A 780 -1.39 -8.45 18.33
N ASP A 781 -0.97 -7.66 19.31
CA ASP A 781 0.26 -7.93 20.08
C ASP A 781 0.11 -9.19 20.96
N VAL A 782 -1.07 -9.38 21.56
CA VAL A 782 -1.38 -10.58 22.39
C VAL A 782 -1.32 -11.86 21.55
N ILE A 783 -1.94 -11.88 20.36
CA ILE A 783 -1.92 -13.08 19.52
C ILE A 783 -0.50 -13.37 18.98
N LYS A 784 0.29 -12.34 18.66
CA LYS A 784 1.69 -12.47 18.27
C LYS A 784 2.54 -13.06 19.42
N GLN A 785 2.34 -12.58 20.62
CA GLN A 785 2.99 -13.13 21.82
C GLN A 785 2.59 -14.59 22.02
N ALA A 786 1.32 -14.94 21.87
CA ALA A 786 0.84 -16.32 21.94
C ALA A 786 1.52 -17.21 20.88
N MET A 787 1.64 -16.74 19.63
CA MET A 787 2.33 -17.47 18.54
C MET A 787 3.78 -17.79 18.91
N VAL A 788 4.51 -16.79 19.44
CA VAL A 788 5.91 -16.96 19.87
C VAL A 788 6.00 -17.98 21.03
N SER A 789 5.10 -17.87 22.01
CA SER A 789 5.09 -18.77 23.19
C SER A 789 4.72 -20.20 22.81
N VAL A 790 3.71 -20.39 21.95
CA VAL A 790 3.29 -21.71 21.45
C VAL A 790 4.44 -22.38 20.70
N ASP A 791 5.04 -21.71 19.71
CA ASP A 791 6.16 -22.27 18.93
C ASP A 791 7.34 -22.63 19.82
N ALA A 792 7.72 -21.74 20.73
CA ALA A 792 8.82 -21.99 21.67
C ALA A 792 8.55 -23.19 22.59
N ARG A 793 7.31 -23.36 23.06
CA ARG A 793 6.94 -24.49 23.92
C ARG A 793 6.89 -25.81 23.15
N LEU A 794 6.33 -25.84 21.94
CA LEU A 794 6.33 -27.03 21.09
C LEU A 794 7.76 -27.51 20.79
N LEU A 795 8.68 -26.60 20.53
CA LEU A 795 10.10 -26.93 20.31
C LEU A 795 10.78 -27.46 21.59
N ARG A 796 10.58 -26.79 22.72
CA ARG A 796 11.17 -27.19 24.01
C ARG A 796 10.71 -28.59 24.43
N GLU A 797 9.45 -28.92 24.13
CA GLU A 797 8.87 -30.22 24.42
C GLU A 797 9.14 -31.27 23.32
N ASN A 798 9.97 -30.93 22.30
CA ASN A 798 10.34 -31.79 21.16
C ASN A 798 9.13 -32.40 20.43
N MET A 799 8.04 -31.61 20.28
CA MET A 799 6.83 -32.05 19.59
C MET A 799 7.00 -31.97 18.07
N LYS A 800 6.35 -32.87 17.35
CA LYS A 800 6.25 -32.85 15.89
C LYS A 800 5.13 -31.90 15.39
N THR A 801 4.28 -31.49 16.31
CA THR A 801 3.22 -30.50 16.06
C THR A 801 3.79 -29.18 15.56
N ARG A 802 3.10 -28.52 14.62
CA ARG A 802 3.55 -27.27 13.99
C ARG A 802 2.41 -26.25 13.96
N LEU A 803 2.73 -24.98 14.23
CA LEU A 803 1.84 -23.84 13.94
C LEU A 803 1.81 -23.64 12.42
N ILE A 804 0.63 -23.61 11.82
CA ILE A 804 0.47 -23.55 10.35
C ILE A 804 -0.30 -22.33 9.87
N LEU A 805 -1.22 -21.79 10.69
CA LEU A 805 -2.04 -20.64 10.27
C LEU A 805 -2.43 -19.77 11.46
N GLN A 806 -2.50 -18.47 11.22
CA GLN A 806 -3.12 -17.46 12.07
C GLN A 806 -4.18 -16.70 11.24
N VAL A 807 -5.41 -16.66 11.75
CA VAL A 807 -6.53 -15.94 11.11
C VAL A 807 -7.31 -15.18 12.17
N HIS A 808 -7.34 -13.83 12.08
CA HIS A 808 -7.97 -12.96 13.08
C HIS A 808 -7.46 -13.26 14.50
N ASP A 809 -8.30 -13.85 15.34
CA ASP A 809 -8.00 -14.18 16.74
C ASP A 809 -7.78 -15.69 16.93
N GLU A 810 -7.59 -16.45 15.85
CA GLU A 810 -7.54 -17.90 15.74
C GLU A 810 -6.11 -18.38 15.39
N LEU A 811 -5.63 -19.43 16.05
CA LEU A 811 -4.39 -20.13 15.77
C LEU A 811 -4.68 -21.60 15.45
N ILE A 812 -4.04 -22.12 14.40
CA ILE A 812 -4.21 -23.50 13.94
C ILE A 812 -2.87 -24.23 13.95
N LEU A 813 -2.85 -25.38 14.62
CA LEU A 813 -1.73 -26.32 14.59
C LEU A 813 -2.07 -27.54 13.74
N GLU A 814 -1.06 -28.13 13.11
CA GLU A 814 -1.13 -29.48 12.57
C GLU A 814 -0.31 -30.41 13.47
N SER A 815 -0.93 -31.47 13.99
CA SER A 815 -0.39 -32.34 15.03
C SER A 815 -0.53 -33.82 14.66
N PRO A 816 0.48 -34.67 14.92
CA PRO A 816 0.25 -36.12 14.96
C PRO A 816 -0.88 -36.46 15.92
N GLU A 817 -1.68 -37.49 15.61
CA GLU A 817 -2.85 -37.85 16.43
C GLU A 817 -2.48 -38.16 17.89
N ASN A 818 -1.32 -38.77 18.11
CA ASN A 818 -0.83 -39.08 19.47
C ASN A 818 -0.35 -37.86 20.27
N GLU A 819 -0.15 -36.71 19.64
CA GLU A 819 0.24 -35.45 20.29
C GLU A 819 -0.96 -34.47 20.43
N ALA A 820 -2.09 -34.72 19.78
CA ALA A 820 -3.19 -33.78 19.61
C ALA A 820 -3.75 -33.20 20.92
N GLU A 821 -4.06 -34.03 21.89
CA GLU A 821 -4.58 -33.57 23.20
C GLU A 821 -3.57 -32.73 23.98
N LYS A 822 -2.29 -33.09 23.87
CA LYS A 822 -1.22 -32.30 24.47
C LYS A 822 -1.04 -30.97 23.75
N ALA A 823 -1.10 -30.99 22.43
CA ALA A 823 -1.01 -29.78 21.60
C ALA A 823 -2.17 -28.82 21.88
N ALA A 824 -3.42 -29.32 22.00
CA ALA A 824 -4.59 -28.53 22.36
C ALA A 824 -4.44 -27.85 23.74
N ARG A 825 -3.95 -28.58 24.71
CA ARG A 825 -3.68 -28.02 26.05
C ARG A 825 -2.59 -26.94 26.00
N ILE A 826 -1.47 -27.19 25.31
CA ILE A 826 -0.40 -26.21 25.16
C ILE A 826 -0.93 -24.94 24.46
N LEU A 827 -1.65 -25.11 23.36
CA LEU A 827 -2.22 -24.00 22.59
C LEU A 827 -3.12 -23.14 23.47
N LYS A 828 -4.03 -23.76 24.20
CA LYS A 828 -4.93 -23.09 25.14
C LYS A 828 -4.18 -22.35 26.24
N GLU A 829 -3.27 -23.03 26.92
CA GLU A 829 -2.51 -22.46 28.04
C GLU A 829 -1.67 -21.25 27.59
N GLU A 830 -0.95 -21.34 26.46
CA GLU A 830 -0.12 -20.24 25.97
C GLU A 830 -0.96 -19.06 25.45
N MET A 831 -2.12 -19.31 24.82
CA MET A 831 -3.03 -18.25 24.43
C MET A 831 -3.64 -17.56 25.67
N GLU A 832 -4.15 -18.29 26.62
CA GLU A 832 -4.79 -17.72 27.81
C GLU A 832 -3.80 -16.99 28.73
N ASN A 833 -2.53 -17.35 28.71
CA ASN A 833 -1.47 -16.75 29.52
C ASN A 833 -0.55 -15.78 28.74
N ALA A 834 -0.86 -15.45 27.49
CA ALA A 834 -0.03 -14.59 26.66
C ALA A 834 0.21 -13.19 27.26
N VAL A 835 -0.76 -12.68 28.02
CA VAL A 835 -0.63 -11.43 28.79
C VAL A 835 -1.47 -11.49 30.06
N LYS A 836 -0.99 -10.86 31.13
CA LYS A 836 -1.73 -10.74 32.37
C LYS A 836 -2.62 -9.50 32.39
N LEU A 837 -3.91 -9.69 32.31
CA LEU A 837 -4.93 -8.64 32.38
C LEU A 837 -5.75 -8.74 33.69
N THR A 838 -6.56 -7.72 34.00
CA THR A 838 -7.58 -7.76 35.08
C THR A 838 -8.76 -8.67 34.74
N VAL A 839 -8.86 -9.06 33.48
CA VAL A 839 -9.86 -9.97 32.91
C VAL A 839 -9.15 -11.20 32.37
N ASN A 840 -9.60 -12.39 32.72
CA ASN A 840 -9.02 -13.63 32.19
C ASN A 840 -9.23 -13.69 30.68
N LEU A 841 -8.16 -13.99 29.94
CA LEU A 841 -8.28 -14.40 28.56
C LEU A 841 -8.79 -15.83 28.51
N THR A 842 -9.70 -16.12 27.58
CA THR A 842 -10.21 -17.48 27.37
C THR A 842 -10.17 -17.81 25.89
N SER A 843 -9.86 -19.07 25.58
CA SER A 843 -9.86 -19.59 24.23
C SER A 843 -10.69 -20.87 24.14
N ASP A 844 -11.43 -21.00 23.04
CA ASP A 844 -12.17 -22.21 22.71
C ASP A 844 -11.30 -23.07 21.81
N THR A 845 -11.08 -24.35 22.19
CA THR A 845 -10.22 -25.27 21.45
C THR A 845 -10.99 -26.44 20.87
N GLY A 846 -10.62 -26.86 19.66
CA GLY A 846 -11.19 -28.04 19.02
C GLY A 846 -10.14 -28.83 18.23
N ILE A 847 -10.47 -30.09 17.94
CA ILE A 847 -9.62 -31.02 17.19
C ILE A 847 -10.45 -31.61 16.04
N GLY A 848 -9.91 -31.63 14.82
CA GLY A 848 -10.63 -32.15 13.65
C GLY A 848 -9.68 -32.60 12.54
N LYS A 849 -10.24 -33.29 11.54
CA LYS A 849 -9.47 -33.71 10.35
C LYS A 849 -9.36 -32.60 9.31
N ASN A 850 -10.21 -31.59 9.39
CA ASN A 850 -10.20 -30.40 8.54
C ASN A 850 -10.50 -29.17 9.38
N TRP A 851 -10.29 -28.00 8.80
CA TRP A 851 -10.44 -26.73 9.51
C TRP A 851 -11.86 -26.47 10.04
N LEU A 852 -12.90 -26.85 9.26
CA LEU A 852 -14.28 -26.65 9.71
C LEU A 852 -14.60 -27.51 10.95
N ASP A 853 -14.15 -28.75 10.95
CA ASP A 853 -14.45 -29.69 12.05
C ASP A 853 -13.62 -29.40 13.29
N ALA A 854 -12.37 -28.87 13.14
CA ALA A 854 -11.55 -28.41 14.24
C ALA A 854 -12.15 -27.18 14.96
N LYS A 855 -12.95 -26.37 14.28
CA LYS A 855 -13.57 -25.16 14.86
C LYS A 855 -14.87 -25.45 15.61
N LYS A 856 -15.36 -26.66 15.66
CA LYS A 856 -16.56 -27.07 16.42
C LYS A 856 -16.22 -27.41 17.84
#